data_09f16b4f5ced3c00b8ad99a33b0681b2
#
_entry.id   09f16b4f5ced3c00b8ad99a33b0681b2
#
_cell.length_a   1.000
_cell.length_b   1.000
_cell.length_c   1.000
_cell.angle_alpha   90.00
_cell.angle_beta   90.00
_cell.angle_gamma   90.00
#
_symmetry.space_group_name_H-M   'P 1'
#
loop_
_entity.id
_entity.type
_entity.pdbx_description
1 polymer ?
#
loop_
_entity_poly.entity_id
_entity_poly.type
_entity_poly.pdbx_seq_one_letter_code
_entity_poly.pdbx_strand_id
1 'polypeptide(L)'
;MGLLKKLFGTSSEKELRAIKPIVDKIEALDGEYSKLTDEQLKAKTPEFKQRIANGESLDDILPEAFAACREAAWRVLGMKPYRVQLIGGIILHQGRIAEMKTGEGKTLVATLPAYLNALAGEGVHIVTVNDYLAKRDSEWMGKVYRFLGLTVGLVIHDIQPKDRKASYAADITYGTNNEFGFDYLRDNMAIYATEMVQRGHAFAIVDEVDSILIDEARTPLIISGQGDKSTQLYTVVDAFVAKLKGQRVASVDTKEEEDPDLDADYVVDEKARTVTLTARGIAKAEQQFQVANLADPENTTLSHHINQAIRARGLMRRDIDYVVKDGEVIIVDEFTGRLMYGRRYSEGLHQAIEAKEGVTVARESKTLATIPFQNYFRLYGKLSGMTGTAMTEEEEFGTIYSLDIVEIPTNKPVQRVDHPDVVYKTEAGKFRAIVNQIEECHKKGQPVLVGTISIEKSEELSAMLKKRGIRHNVLNAKFHEKEAEIVAQAGKLGAVTVATNMAGRGTDIMLGGNAEYLAKAELRKAGLSDELIAESTGYADTDNEEILNARKMFAEAEAKYKDEIKAEADQVRAAGGLFILGTERHESRRIDNQLRGRAGRQGDPGESRFYLSLEDDIMRLFGSERVMGMMEKLGVDEDTPIDAKILSNAIENAQKQVESRNFQTRKTVLEYDDVMNTQRKVIYEQRRKVLDGENLKESVQTMLSTVISTEVQAHMGELKHMDAENWREVCAQFRGLFLRPDEFKFTDEELQQYDAQALTDLLQERASDIYARKEAELGEPLMRELERVMMLRVVDEYWMDNIDAMQELRQGIGLRAYGQNDPVVAYKKEGYEMFESMIAAIQAETIRRIFLARVQVGATTVKRERVAKVTGESAGSDGTVKKQPVKKGQKVGRNDPCPCGSGKKYKKCCGMHEDE
;
A
#
# COMPACT_ATOMS: atom_id res chain seq x y z
N MET A 1 27.00 25.97 7.22
CA MET A 1 26.80 24.64 7.89
C MET A 1 28.06 23.73 7.88
N GLY A 2 29.00 23.83 6.95
CA GLY A 2 30.13 22.88 6.83
C GLY A 2 31.20 22.91 7.96
N LEU A 3 31.41 24.02 8.63
CA LEU A 3 32.43 24.12 9.69
C LEU A 3 31.94 23.58 11.05
N LEU A 4 30.68 23.75 11.37
CA LEU A 4 30.06 23.20 12.58
C LEU A 4 29.93 21.66 12.50
N LYS A 5 29.59 21.10 11.32
CA LYS A 5 29.56 19.63 11.10
C LYS A 5 30.95 19.00 11.25
N LYS A 6 32.01 19.69 10.87
CA LYS A 6 33.41 19.20 11.07
C LYS A 6 33.88 19.24 12.54
N LEU A 7 33.30 20.10 13.38
CA LEU A 7 33.68 20.25 14.79
C LEU A 7 32.87 19.37 15.74
N PHE A 8 31.57 19.11 15.44
CA PHE A 8 30.66 18.41 16.36
C PHE A 8 30.21 17.03 15.84
N GLY A 9 30.58 16.65 14.61
CA GLY A 9 30.13 15.42 13.95
C GLY A 9 28.67 15.52 13.44
N THR A 10 28.22 14.48 12.77
CA THR A 10 26.79 14.33 12.39
C THR A 10 25.98 13.77 13.57
N SER A 11 24.65 13.93 13.53
CA SER A 11 23.74 13.28 14.51
C SER A 11 24.00 11.77 14.56
N SER A 12 24.10 11.12 13.39
CA SER A 12 24.42 9.70 13.28
C SER A 12 25.77 9.31 13.93
N GLU A 13 26.83 10.09 13.76
CA GLU A 13 28.11 9.81 14.41
C GLU A 13 28.05 9.86 15.94
N LYS A 14 27.23 10.75 16.49
CA LYS A 14 27.02 10.84 17.93
C LYS A 14 26.29 9.59 18.46
N GLU A 15 25.25 9.15 17.73
CA GLU A 15 24.51 7.94 18.06
C GLU A 15 25.38 6.69 17.96
N LEU A 16 26.18 6.58 16.91
CA LEU A 16 27.12 5.46 16.75
C LEU A 16 28.13 5.37 17.91
N ARG A 17 28.59 6.52 18.45
CA ARG A 17 29.44 6.53 19.65
C ARG A 17 28.71 6.04 20.90
N ALA A 18 27.43 6.37 21.04
CA ALA A 18 26.62 5.91 22.16
C ALA A 18 26.35 4.41 22.12
N ILE A 19 26.15 3.85 20.92
CA ILE A 19 25.90 2.43 20.68
C ILE A 19 27.16 1.58 20.81
N LYS A 20 28.34 2.13 20.53
CA LYS A 20 29.60 1.40 20.52
C LYS A 20 29.84 0.51 21.76
N PRO A 21 29.63 0.97 23.02
CA PRO A 21 29.83 0.13 24.20
C PRO A 21 28.94 -1.11 24.24
N ILE A 22 27.71 -1.01 23.68
CA ILE A 22 26.78 -2.15 23.59
C ILE A 22 27.33 -3.19 22.62
N VAL A 23 27.79 -2.73 21.45
CA VAL A 23 28.39 -3.60 20.43
C VAL A 23 29.64 -4.28 20.98
N ASP A 24 30.50 -3.55 21.69
CA ASP A 24 31.71 -4.09 22.30
C ASP A 24 31.36 -5.19 23.33
N LYS A 25 30.27 -5.06 24.11
CA LYS A 25 29.76 -6.10 25.00
C LYS A 25 29.28 -7.34 24.23
N ILE A 26 28.54 -7.17 23.14
CA ILE A 26 28.06 -8.29 22.30
C ILE A 26 29.24 -9.08 21.73
N GLU A 27 30.26 -8.38 21.21
CA GLU A 27 31.46 -9.03 20.67
C GLU A 27 32.29 -9.71 21.75
N ALA A 28 32.34 -9.20 22.97
CA ALA A 28 33.02 -9.81 24.09
C ALA A 28 32.40 -11.17 24.49
N LEU A 29 31.08 -11.34 24.31
CA LEU A 29 30.35 -12.59 24.60
C LEU A 29 30.60 -13.69 23.53
N ASP A 30 31.17 -13.37 22.38
CA ASP A 30 31.35 -14.28 21.26
C ASP A 30 32.13 -15.55 21.66
N GLY A 31 33.20 -15.39 22.46
CA GLY A 31 34.02 -16.51 22.93
C GLY A 31 33.33 -17.42 23.95
N GLU A 32 32.32 -16.93 24.66
CA GLU A 32 31.48 -17.70 25.56
C GLU A 32 30.41 -18.47 24.79
N TYR A 33 29.63 -17.77 23.96
CA TYR A 33 28.51 -18.35 23.22
C TYR A 33 28.95 -19.38 22.17
N SER A 34 30.12 -19.22 21.57
CA SER A 34 30.68 -20.20 20.63
C SER A 34 31.01 -21.55 21.26
N LYS A 35 31.18 -21.63 22.59
CA LYS A 35 31.47 -22.87 23.32
C LYS A 35 30.21 -23.61 23.78
N LEU A 36 29.04 -22.95 23.75
CA LEU A 36 27.77 -23.57 24.13
C LEU A 36 27.41 -24.70 23.17
N THR A 37 26.82 -25.78 23.69
CA THR A 37 26.20 -26.80 22.83
C THR A 37 24.90 -26.23 22.22
N ASP A 38 24.37 -26.91 21.22
CA ASP A 38 23.10 -26.48 20.59
C ASP A 38 21.94 -26.47 21.59
N GLU A 39 21.88 -27.46 22.50
CA GLU A 39 20.88 -27.51 23.57
C GLU A 39 21.04 -26.36 24.54
N GLN A 40 22.29 -26.01 24.91
CA GLN A 40 22.56 -24.89 25.81
C GLN A 40 22.19 -23.54 25.15
N LEU A 41 22.47 -23.38 23.86
CA LEU A 41 22.13 -22.19 23.12
C LEU A 41 20.60 -22.02 22.97
N LYS A 42 19.89 -23.12 22.67
CA LYS A 42 18.42 -23.14 22.65
C LYS A 42 17.81 -22.82 24.01
N ALA A 43 18.43 -23.30 25.10
CA ALA A 43 17.97 -23.06 26.47
C ALA A 43 18.04 -21.56 26.89
N LYS A 44 18.80 -20.73 26.17
CA LYS A 44 18.84 -19.28 26.41
C LYS A 44 17.51 -18.59 26.16
N THR A 45 16.72 -19.05 25.18
CA THR A 45 15.42 -18.45 24.88
C THR A 45 14.42 -18.55 26.04
N PRO A 46 14.13 -19.70 26.64
CA PRO A 46 13.28 -19.78 27.84
C PRO A 46 13.90 -19.06 29.05
N GLU A 47 15.22 -19.04 29.21
CA GLU A 47 15.91 -18.26 30.24
C GLU A 47 15.60 -16.76 30.09
N PHE A 48 15.76 -16.20 28.90
CA PHE A 48 15.44 -14.78 28.65
C PHE A 48 13.96 -14.46 28.83
N LYS A 49 13.05 -15.32 28.34
CA LYS A 49 11.61 -15.15 28.59
C LYS A 49 11.27 -15.11 30.08
N GLN A 50 11.95 -15.95 30.91
CA GLN A 50 11.73 -15.94 32.33
C GLN A 50 12.30 -14.68 33.01
N ARG A 51 13.46 -14.19 32.56
CA ARG A 51 14.06 -12.93 33.10
C ARG A 51 13.14 -11.74 32.81
N ILE A 52 12.56 -11.68 31.60
CA ILE A 52 11.57 -10.64 31.25
C ILE A 52 10.32 -10.75 32.14
N ALA A 53 9.80 -11.96 32.36
CA ALA A 53 8.67 -12.19 33.26
C ALA A 53 8.97 -11.78 34.72
N ASN A 54 10.23 -11.79 35.14
CA ASN A 54 10.70 -11.33 36.44
C ASN A 54 10.94 -9.79 36.51
N GLY A 55 10.70 -9.05 35.40
CA GLY A 55 10.77 -7.59 35.34
C GLY A 55 12.06 -7.02 34.75
N GLU A 56 12.94 -7.85 34.13
CA GLU A 56 14.11 -7.38 33.42
C GLU A 56 13.71 -6.82 32.05
N SER A 57 14.30 -5.70 31.66
CA SER A 57 13.96 -5.05 30.39
C SER A 57 14.61 -5.74 29.18
N LEU A 58 14.04 -5.51 27.98
CA LEU A 58 14.68 -5.99 26.73
C LEU A 58 16.06 -5.37 26.51
N ASP A 59 16.29 -4.14 26.95
CA ASP A 59 17.59 -3.46 26.84
C ASP A 59 18.66 -4.11 27.71
N ASP A 60 18.28 -4.62 28.89
CA ASP A 60 19.22 -5.30 29.80
C ASP A 60 19.73 -6.62 29.21
N ILE A 61 18.85 -7.39 28.56
CA ILE A 61 19.18 -8.68 27.95
C ILE A 61 19.70 -8.57 26.51
N LEU A 62 19.60 -7.38 25.87
CA LEU A 62 20.00 -7.16 24.48
C LEU A 62 21.38 -7.69 24.12
N PRO A 63 22.47 -7.45 24.90
CA PRO A 63 23.79 -7.94 24.54
C PRO A 63 23.84 -9.47 24.46
N GLU A 64 23.23 -10.15 25.43
CA GLU A 64 23.20 -11.61 25.50
C GLU A 64 22.32 -12.23 24.40
N ALA A 65 21.14 -11.64 24.17
CA ALA A 65 20.21 -12.09 23.13
C ALA A 65 20.80 -11.91 21.72
N PHE A 66 21.48 -10.79 21.46
CA PHE A 66 22.18 -10.58 20.18
C PHE A 66 23.35 -11.53 20.01
N ALA A 67 24.11 -11.83 21.07
CA ALA A 67 25.17 -12.83 21.01
C ALA A 67 24.61 -14.23 20.71
N ALA A 68 23.50 -14.63 21.31
CA ALA A 68 22.83 -15.88 21.05
C ALA A 68 22.35 -15.97 19.60
N CYS A 69 21.67 -14.93 19.10
CA CYS A 69 21.18 -14.88 17.72
C CYS A 69 22.33 -14.87 16.70
N ARG A 70 23.43 -14.15 16.99
CA ARG A 70 24.64 -14.09 16.15
C ARG A 70 25.30 -15.46 16.02
N GLU A 71 25.44 -16.20 17.12
CA GLU A 71 26.00 -17.54 17.12
C GLU A 71 25.06 -18.53 16.42
N ALA A 72 23.75 -18.44 16.65
CA ALA A 72 22.76 -19.27 15.94
C ALA A 72 22.80 -19.04 14.42
N ALA A 73 22.89 -17.78 13.97
CA ALA A 73 23.03 -17.44 12.55
C ALA A 73 24.31 -18.03 11.95
N TRP A 74 25.40 -18.02 12.69
CA TRP A 74 26.64 -18.64 12.26
C TRP A 74 26.51 -20.16 12.09
N ARG A 75 25.91 -20.86 13.07
CA ARG A 75 25.76 -22.32 13.02
C ARG A 75 24.79 -22.79 11.94
N VAL A 76 23.67 -22.09 11.79
CA VAL A 76 22.57 -22.52 10.93
C VAL A 76 22.73 -22.05 9.48
N LEU A 77 23.22 -20.82 9.28
CA LEU A 77 23.33 -20.19 7.96
C LEU A 77 24.76 -20.07 7.45
N GLY A 78 25.77 -20.29 8.30
CA GLY A 78 27.18 -20.01 7.99
C GLY A 78 27.48 -18.50 7.86
N MET A 79 26.58 -17.64 8.35
CA MET A 79 26.68 -16.19 8.27
C MET A 79 26.77 -15.59 9.66
N LYS A 80 27.92 -15.00 9.97
CA LYS A 80 28.13 -14.31 11.25
C LYS A 80 27.92 -12.81 11.07
N PRO A 81 26.91 -12.20 11.74
CA PRO A 81 26.67 -10.75 11.63
C PRO A 81 27.92 -9.92 11.93
N TYR A 82 28.24 -9.00 11.04
CA TYR A 82 29.33 -8.06 11.19
C TYR A 82 29.03 -6.98 12.22
N ARG A 83 30.07 -6.28 12.68
CA ARG A 83 29.92 -5.15 13.63
C ARG A 83 28.91 -4.10 13.18
N VAL A 84 28.93 -3.71 11.90
CA VAL A 84 27.97 -2.75 11.32
C VAL A 84 26.55 -3.30 11.32
N GLN A 85 26.36 -4.60 11.20
CA GLN A 85 25.06 -5.27 11.26
C GLN A 85 24.54 -5.35 12.70
N LEU A 86 25.40 -5.51 13.71
CA LEU A 86 25.01 -5.39 15.13
C LEU A 86 24.50 -3.97 15.44
N ILE A 87 25.17 -2.94 14.94
CA ILE A 87 24.72 -1.54 15.06
C ILE A 87 23.33 -1.38 14.44
N GLY A 88 23.12 -1.88 13.22
CA GLY A 88 21.84 -1.84 12.55
C GLY A 88 20.72 -2.50 13.37
N GLY A 89 21.00 -3.66 13.94
CA GLY A 89 20.05 -4.38 14.80
C GLY A 89 19.66 -3.57 16.06
N ILE A 90 20.62 -2.90 16.69
CA ILE A 90 20.36 -2.04 17.87
C ILE A 90 19.47 -0.85 17.48
N ILE A 91 19.77 -0.18 16.37
CA ILE A 91 18.98 0.96 15.88
C ILE A 91 17.54 0.53 15.58
N LEU A 92 17.34 -0.63 14.94
CA LEU A 92 16.01 -1.18 14.70
C LEU A 92 15.28 -1.50 16.00
N HIS A 93 15.98 -2.07 17.00
CA HIS A 93 15.38 -2.31 18.31
C HIS A 93 14.93 -1.01 19.00
N GLN A 94 15.65 0.09 18.81
CA GLN A 94 15.30 1.40 19.35
C GLN A 94 14.06 2.04 18.67
N GLY A 95 13.46 1.41 17.67
CA GLY A 95 12.32 1.99 16.95
C GLY A 95 12.73 3.11 16.00
N ARG A 96 13.86 2.97 15.30
CA ARG A 96 14.45 3.98 14.41
C ARG A 96 14.69 3.39 13.03
N ILE A 97 15.07 4.22 12.07
CA ILE A 97 15.44 3.77 10.73
C ILE A 97 16.95 3.56 10.65
N ALA A 98 17.35 2.33 10.28
CA ALA A 98 18.73 1.97 9.98
C ALA A 98 19.00 2.21 8.49
N GLU A 99 19.70 3.30 8.12
CA GLU A 99 20.16 3.47 6.75
C GLU A 99 21.44 2.67 6.53
N MET A 100 21.32 1.52 5.87
CA MET A 100 22.42 0.65 5.46
C MET A 100 22.45 0.54 3.95
N LYS A 101 23.59 0.80 3.33
CA LYS A 101 23.73 0.73 1.86
C LYS A 101 23.30 -0.63 1.32
N THR A 102 22.86 -0.63 0.08
CA THR A 102 22.41 -1.88 -0.59
C THR A 102 23.56 -2.91 -0.61
N GLY A 103 23.24 -4.18 -0.32
CA GLY A 103 24.24 -5.25 -0.25
C GLY A 103 24.92 -5.41 1.11
N GLU A 104 24.58 -4.63 2.15
CA GLU A 104 25.11 -4.76 3.52
C GLU A 104 24.43 -5.85 4.36
N GLY A 105 23.50 -6.64 3.76
CA GLY A 105 22.86 -7.77 4.43
C GLY A 105 21.78 -7.41 5.43
N LYS A 106 20.94 -6.42 5.10
CA LYS A 106 19.83 -5.96 5.93
C LYS A 106 18.89 -7.08 6.41
N THR A 107 18.62 -8.08 5.56
CA THR A 107 17.81 -9.26 5.91
C THR A 107 18.35 -10.01 7.14
N LEU A 108 19.68 -10.16 7.23
CA LEU A 108 20.32 -10.77 8.40
C LEU A 108 20.27 -9.84 9.63
N VAL A 109 20.40 -8.54 9.42
CA VAL A 109 20.31 -7.55 10.51
C VAL A 109 18.97 -7.63 11.23
N ALA A 110 17.87 -7.77 10.48
CA ALA A 110 16.53 -7.87 11.04
C ALA A 110 16.35 -9.04 12.00
N THR A 111 17.18 -10.10 11.89
CA THR A 111 17.08 -11.26 12.78
C THR A 111 17.37 -10.94 14.23
N LEU A 112 18.27 -10.01 14.48
CA LEU A 112 18.72 -9.63 15.82
C LEU A 112 17.59 -8.97 16.65
N PRO A 113 17.02 -7.83 16.20
CA PRO A 113 15.93 -7.18 16.92
C PRO A 113 14.63 -7.99 16.89
N ALA A 114 14.38 -8.78 15.83
CA ALA A 114 13.22 -9.63 15.78
C ALA A 114 13.26 -10.71 16.85
N TYR A 115 14.39 -11.39 17.02
CA TYR A 115 14.59 -12.37 18.07
C TYR A 115 14.37 -11.74 19.46
N LEU A 116 15.06 -10.63 19.76
CA LEU A 116 14.98 -9.96 21.05
C LEU A 116 13.55 -9.54 21.41
N ASN A 117 12.84 -8.90 20.48
CA ASN A 117 11.48 -8.39 20.77
C ASN A 117 10.44 -9.52 20.81
N ALA A 118 10.65 -10.63 20.08
CA ALA A 118 9.78 -11.80 20.15
C ALA A 118 9.79 -12.49 21.51
N LEU A 119 10.85 -12.29 22.31
CA LEU A 119 10.93 -12.83 23.68
C LEU A 119 9.85 -12.26 24.61
N ALA A 120 9.33 -11.06 24.32
CA ALA A 120 8.22 -10.47 25.09
C ALA A 120 6.88 -11.20 24.87
N GLY A 121 6.76 -12.04 23.81
CA GLY A 121 5.54 -12.83 23.54
C GLY A 121 4.40 -12.05 22.86
N GLU A 122 4.59 -10.77 22.55
CA GLU A 122 3.57 -9.91 21.94
C GLU A 122 3.51 -10.05 20.41
N GLY A 123 4.51 -10.68 19.79
CA GLY A 123 4.65 -10.86 18.35
C GLY A 123 5.42 -9.75 17.65
N VAL A 124 6.19 -10.14 16.65
CA VAL A 124 6.97 -9.24 15.80
C VAL A 124 6.56 -9.44 14.36
N HIS A 125 6.23 -8.36 13.66
CA HIS A 125 5.93 -8.38 12.23
C HIS A 125 7.16 -7.90 11.44
N ILE A 126 7.60 -8.69 10.46
CA ILE A 126 8.62 -8.28 9.48
C ILE A 126 7.92 -8.07 8.15
N VAL A 127 7.90 -6.80 7.74
CA VAL A 127 7.12 -6.33 6.60
C VAL A 127 8.02 -6.20 5.39
N THR A 128 7.63 -6.82 4.28
CA THR A 128 8.35 -6.78 3.00
C THR A 128 7.46 -6.22 1.89
N VAL A 129 8.06 -5.84 0.76
CA VAL A 129 7.35 -5.23 -0.38
C VAL A 129 6.62 -6.25 -1.27
N ASN A 130 6.91 -7.56 -1.18
CA ASN A 130 6.26 -8.57 -2.02
C ASN A 130 6.30 -9.97 -1.40
N ASP A 131 5.43 -10.86 -1.91
CA ASP A 131 5.25 -12.23 -1.46
C ASP A 131 6.52 -13.10 -1.61
N TYR A 132 7.28 -12.86 -2.68
CA TYR A 132 8.54 -13.60 -2.92
C TYR A 132 9.55 -13.36 -1.80
N LEU A 133 9.77 -12.09 -1.43
CA LEU A 133 10.69 -11.74 -0.35
C LEU A 133 10.17 -12.25 0.99
N ALA A 134 8.87 -12.07 1.27
CA ALA A 134 8.27 -12.56 2.50
C ALA A 134 8.47 -14.08 2.66
N LYS A 135 8.18 -14.87 1.61
CA LYS A 135 8.38 -16.33 1.62
C LYS A 135 9.86 -16.70 1.76
N ARG A 136 10.74 -16.15 0.93
CA ARG A 136 12.18 -16.42 0.96
C ARG A 136 12.78 -16.15 2.34
N ASP A 137 12.49 -14.96 2.89
CA ASP A 137 13.14 -14.52 4.12
C ASP A 137 12.56 -15.21 5.36
N SER A 138 11.26 -15.55 5.37
CA SER A 138 10.66 -16.36 6.44
C SER A 138 11.20 -17.80 6.49
N GLU A 139 11.53 -18.38 5.33
CA GLU A 139 12.14 -19.69 5.25
C GLU A 139 13.63 -19.65 5.62
N TRP A 140 14.36 -18.71 5.05
CA TRP A 140 15.81 -18.58 5.20
C TRP A 140 16.20 -18.11 6.60
N MET A 141 15.76 -16.92 7.02
CA MET A 141 16.04 -16.39 8.37
C MET A 141 15.26 -17.15 9.45
N GLY A 142 14.10 -17.69 9.08
CA GLY A 142 13.30 -18.54 9.97
C GLY A 142 14.03 -19.72 10.56
N LYS A 143 15.07 -20.25 9.88
CA LYS A 143 15.94 -21.29 10.44
C LYS A 143 16.62 -20.85 11.73
N VAL A 144 17.07 -19.60 11.82
CA VAL A 144 17.72 -19.04 13.02
C VAL A 144 16.73 -19.00 14.19
N TYR A 145 15.52 -18.50 13.94
CA TYR A 145 14.48 -18.39 14.97
C TYR A 145 14.02 -19.77 15.46
N ARG A 146 13.74 -20.70 14.53
CA ARG A 146 13.32 -22.06 14.88
C ARG A 146 14.43 -22.80 15.62
N PHE A 147 15.70 -22.60 15.25
CA PHE A 147 16.84 -23.16 16.00
C PHE A 147 16.86 -22.65 17.43
N LEU A 148 16.54 -21.37 17.65
CA LEU A 148 16.45 -20.77 18.99
C LEU A 148 15.12 -21.07 19.71
N GLY A 149 14.22 -21.86 19.11
CA GLY A 149 12.97 -22.30 19.72
C GLY A 149 11.78 -21.34 19.58
N LEU A 150 11.85 -20.37 18.63
CA LEU A 150 10.74 -19.49 18.30
C LEU A 150 9.97 -20.00 17.08
N THR A 151 8.68 -19.65 17.02
CA THR A 151 7.78 -19.96 15.91
C THR A 151 7.79 -18.84 14.87
N VAL A 152 7.65 -19.24 13.58
CA VAL A 152 7.66 -18.31 12.45
C VAL A 152 6.43 -18.53 11.60
N GLY A 153 5.67 -17.46 11.38
CA GLY A 153 4.51 -17.41 10.51
C GLY A 153 4.81 -16.67 9.20
N LEU A 154 3.97 -16.92 8.20
CA LEU A 154 4.02 -16.26 6.88
C LEU A 154 2.62 -15.80 6.51
N VAL A 155 2.49 -14.53 6.04
CA VAL A 155 1.25 -13.93 5.57
C VAL A 155 1.49 -13.34 4.17
N ILE A 156 0.98 -14.03 3.17
CA ILE A 156 1.00 -13.66 1.75
C ILE A 156 -0.38 -13.88 1.13
N HIS A 157 -0.56 -13.42 -0.11
CA HIS A 157 -1.87 -13.35 -0.74
C HIS A 157 -2.66 -14.67 -0.74
N ASP A 158 -2.06 -15.78 -1.11
CA ASP A 158 -2.75 -17.07 -1.34
C ASP A 158 -3.01 -17.91 -0.08
N ILE A 159 -2.70 -17.40 1.13
CA ILE A 159 -2.86 -18.16 2.38
C ILE A 159 -4.32 -18.13 2.85
N GLN A 160 -4.85 -19.32 3.17
CA GLN A 160 -6.21 -19.46 3.68
C GLN A 160 -6.39 -18.79 5.05
N PRO A 161 -7.58 -18.26 5.40
CA PRO A 161 -7.83 -17.55 6.66
C PRO A 161 -7.44 -18.33 7.92
N LYS A 162 -7.64 -19.65 7.91
CA LYS A 162 -7.27 -20.53 9.03
C LYS A 162 -5.76 -20.53 9.27
N ASP A 163 -4.98 -20.60 8.19
CA ASP A 163 -3.53 -20.65 8.27
C ASP A 163 -2.96 -19.26 8.57
N ARG A 164 -3.63 -18.17 8.14
CA ARG A 164 -3.30 -16.79 8.54
C ARG A 164 -3.38 -16.60 10.04
N LYS A 165 -4.43 -17.09 10.70
CA LYS A 165 -4.57 -17.02 12.17
C LYS A 165 -3.43 -17.71 12.89
N ALA A 166 -3.01 -18.88 12.41
CA ALA A 166 -1.86 -19.59 12.95
C ALA A 166 -0.54 -18.82 12.72
N SER A 167 -0.41 -18.16 11.56
CA SER A 167 0.76 -17.34 11.23
C SER A 167 0.87 -16.10 12.12
N TYR A 168 -0.23 -15.41 12.42
CA TYR A 168 -0.25 -14.28 13.36
C TYR A 168 -0.04 -14.70 14.82
N ALA A 169 -0.36 -15.94 15.18
CA ALA A 169 -0.10 -16.48 16.51
C ALA A 169 1.38 -16.83 16.74
N ALA A 170 2.19 -16.89 15.70
CA ALA A 170 3.64 -17.16 15.79
C ALA A 170 4.39 -16.00 16.51
N ASP A 171 5.57 -16.30 17.06
CA ASP A 171 6.41 -15.30 17.72
C ASP A 171 6.89 -14.21 16.73
N ILE A 172 7.19 -14.61 15.49
CA ILE A 172 7.63 -13.72 14.41
C ILE A 172 6.80 -14.03 13.15
N THR A 173 6.20 -13.01 12.56
CA THR A 173 5.38 -13.14 11.35
C THR A 173 5.96 -12.31 10.22
N TYR A 174 6.34 -12.97 9.12
CA TYR A 174 6.70 -12.32 7.87
C TYR A 174 5.46 -12.11 7.01
N GLY A 175 5.41 -11.00 6.32
CA GLY A 175 4.32 -10.75 5.37
C GLY A 175 4.54 -9.51 4.53
N THR A 176 3.64 -9.29 3.57
CA THR A 176 3.65 -8.08 2.76
C THR A 176 2.87 -6.96 3.45
N ASN A 177 3.29 -5.72 3.20
CA ASN A 177 2.63 -4.51 3.70
C ASN A 177 1.13 -4.51 3.39
N ASN A 178 0.76 -4.93 2.18
CA ASN A 178 -0.63 -5.00 1.73
C ASN A 178 -1.46 -5.99 2.53
N GLU A 179 -0.97 -7.23 2.69
CA GLU A 179 -1.71 -8.28 3.37
C GLU A 179 -1.90 -7.98 4.87
N PHE A 180 -0.89 -7.42 5.53
CA PHE A 180 -1.05 -6.95 6.91
C PHE A 180 -2.15 -5.89 7.04
N GLY A 181 -2.18 -4.93 6.13
CA GLY A 181 -3.19 -3.89 6.16
C GLY A 181 -4.58 -4.38 5.73
N PHE A 182 -4.66 -5.28 4.74
CA PHE A 182 -5.94 -5.89 4.38
C PHE A 182 -6.50 -6.80 5.48
N ASP A 183 -5.66 -7.56 6.15
CA ASP A 183 -6.10 -8.38 7.29
C ASP A 183 -6.64 -7.51 8.43
N TYR A 184 -6.02 -6.34 8.69
CA TYR A 184 -6.56 -5.36 9.62
C TYR A 184 -7.96 -4.88 9.21
N LEU A 185 -8.17 -4.55 7.94
CA LEU A 185 -9.48 -4.13 7.45
C LEU A 185 -10.49 -5.29 7.51
N ARG A 186 -10.09 -6.50 7.11
CA ARG A 186 -10.95 -7.71 7.17
C ARG A 186 -11.38 -8.03 8.60
N ASP A 187 -10.47 -7.94 9.56
CA ASP A 187 -10.75 -8.16 10.98
C ASP A 187 -11.79 -7.16 11.51
N ASN A 188 -11.71 -5.89 11.07
CA ASN A 188 -12.68 -4.87 11.44
C ASN A 188 -14.03 -4.97 10.68
N MET A 189 -14.12 -5.84 9.69
CA MET A 189 -15.36 -6.20 8.98
C MET A 189 -15.87 -7.61 9.35
N ALA A 190 -15.18 -8.33 10.25
CA ALA A 190 -15.56 -9.68 10.69
C ALA A 190 -16.88 -9.65 11.44
N ILE A 191 -17.77 -10.61 11.15
CA ILE A 191 -19.06 -10.74 11.84
C ILE A 191 -19.02 -11.74 12.99
N TYR A 192 -17.93 -12.53 13.08
CA TYR A 192 -17.63 -13.42 14.20
C TYR A 192 -16.22 -13.16 14.71
N ALA A 193 -16.03 -13.12 16.03
CA ALA A 193 -14.70 -12.95 16.63
C ALA A 193 -13.71 -14.07 16.26
N THR A 194 -14.23 -15.26 15.89
CA THR A 194 -13.42 -16.38 15.41
C THR A 194 -12.83 -16.18 14.04
N GLU A 195 -13.39 -15.28 13.21
CA GLU A 195 -12.89 -14.95 11.88
C GLU A 195 -11.68 -14.01 11.94
N MET A 196 -11.50 -13.29 13.03
CA MET A 196 -10.36 -12.38 13.22
C MET A 196 -9.05 -13.16 13.29
N VAL A 197 -8.04 -12.65 12.58
CA VAL A 197 -6.75 -13.32 12.43
C VAL A 197 -5.62 -12.61 13.18
N GLN A 198 -5.62 -11.27 13.26
CA GLN A 198 -4.59 -10.50 13.92
C GLN A 198 -4.79 -10.47 15.45
N ARG A 199 -3.69 -10.43 16.21
CA ARG A 199 -3.72 -10.36 17.68
C ARG A 199 -3.28 -9.00 18.25
N GLY A 200 -2.67 -8.13 17.45
CA GLY A 200 -2.22 -6.81 17.88
C GLY A 200 -1.07 -6.28 17.04
N HIS A 201 -0.61 -5.08 17.35
CA HIS A 201 0.42 -4.33 16.62
C HIS A 201 1.52 -3.90 17.60
N ALA A 202 2.30 -4.86 18.14
CA ALA A 202 3.35 -4.56 19.11
C ALA A 202 4.59 -3.97 18.45
N PHE A 203 5.26 -4.70 17.57
CA PHE A 203 6.47 -4.25 16.90
C PHE A 203 6.49 -4.64 15.42
N ALA A 204 6.84 -3.67 14.56
CA ALA A 204 7.09 -3.92 13.15
C ALA A 204 8.50 -3.49 12.72
N ILE A 205 9.16 -4.34 11.94
CA ILE A 205 10.38 -4.03 11.21
C ILE A 205 10.03 -3.98 9.73
N VAL A 206 10.15 -2.80 9.12
CA VAL A 206 9.81 -2.57 7.71
C VAL A 206 11.06 -2.64 6.85
N ASP A 207 11.16 -3.65 5.98
CA ASP A 207 12.23 -3.75 4.99
C ASP A 207 11.91 -2.84 3.78
N GLU A 208 12.93 -2.17 3.26
CA GLU A 208 12.77 -1.14 2.23
C GLU A 208 11.74 -0.08 2.65
N VAL A 209 11.91 0.46 3.86
CA VAL A 209 10.96 1.36 4.54
C VAL A 209 10.58 2.59 3.71
N ASP A 210 11.48 3.10 2.92
CA ASP A 210 11.26 4.22 2.00
C ASP A 210 10.30 3.87 0.85
N SER A 211 10.30 2.62 0.38
CA SER A 211 9.31 2.17 -0.60
C SER A 211 7.92 2.12 0.01
N ILE A 212 7.82 1.46 1.16
CA ILE A 212 6.52 1.17 1.78
C ILE A 212 5.89 2.44 2.37
N LEU A 213 6.67 3.24 3.12
CA LEU A 213 6.13 4.37 3.86
C LEU A 213 6.14 5.70 3.09
N ILE A 214 6.86 5.80 1.97
CA ILE A 214 6.89 7.00 1.13
C ILE A 214 6.24 6.74 -0.23
N ASP A 215 6.78 5.80 -1.04
CA ASP A 215 6.30 5.60 -2.41
C ASP A 215 4.89 5.02 -2.45
N GLU A 216 4.65 3.91 -1.76
CA GLU A 216 3.36 3.23 -1.74
C GLU A 216 2.33 3.94 -0.87
N ALA A 217 2.76 4.81 0.04
CA ALA A 217 1.90 5.55 0.93
C ALA A 217 1.11 6.70 0.26
N ARG A 218 1.11 6.79 -1.06
CA ARG A 218 0.28 7.75 -1.83
C ARG A 218 -1.18 7.31 -1.96
N THR A 219 -1.43 6.00 -1.96
CA THR A 219 -2.77 5.43 -2.10
C THR A 219 -3.13 4.62 -0.86
N PRO A 220 -4.35 4.75 -0.33
CA PRO A 220 -4.80 3.95 0.79
C PRO A 220 -5.07 2.51 0.39
N LEU A 221 -5.12 1.62 1.37
CA LEU A 221 -5.70 0.29 1.24
C LEU A 221 -7.22 0.42 1.21
N ILE A 222 -7.87 -0.21 0.26
CA ILE A 222 -9.32 -0.13 0.07
C ILE A 222 -9.89 -1.54 -0.13
N ILE A 223 -10.90 -1.89 0.65
CA ILE A 223 -11.77 -3.04 0.39
C ILE A 223 -13.04 -2.51 -0.25
N SER A 224 -13.36 -3.03 -1.44
CA SER A 224 -14.48 -2.60 -2.24
C SER A 224 -15.58 -3.65 -2.35
N GLY A 225 -16.82 -3.18 -2.38
CA GLY A 225 -18.02 -3.96 -2.71
C GLY A 225 -18.64 -3.51 -4.02
N GLN A 226 -19.69 -4.20 -4.44
CA GLN A 226 -20.42 -3.87 -5.64
C GLN A 226 -21.27 -2.61 -5.41
N GLY A 227 -21.08 -1.58 -6.23
CA GLY A 227 -21.90 -0.37 -6.23
C GLY A 227 -23.16 -0.50 -7.10
N ASP A 228 -24.13 0.38 -6.86
CA ASP A 228 -25.44 0.34 -7.51
C ASP A 228 -25.56 1.21 -8.78
N LYS A 229 -24.53 2.04 -9.09
CA LYS A 229 -24.59 3.03 -10.19
C LYS A 229 -24.44 2.39 -11.57
N SER A 230 -25.16 2.95 -12.53
CA SER A 230 -25.19 2.50 -13.94
C SER A 230 -23.87 2.81 -14.67
N THR A 231 -23.39 1.86 -15.49
CA THR A 231 -22.17 1.99 -16.31
C THR A 231 -22.37 2.69 -17.65
N GLN A 232 -23.64 2.88 -18.09
CA GLN A 232 -23.93 3.41 -19.42
C GLN A 232 -23.49 4.87 -19.59
N LEU A 233 -23.54 5.68 -18.54
CA LEU A 233 -23.19 7.08 -18.61
C LEU A 233 -21.70 7.29 -18.96
N TYR A 234 -20.80 6.43 -18.51
CA TYR A 234 -19.37 6.50 -18.88
C TYR A 234 -19.15 6.40 -20.38
N THR A 235 -19.82 5.48 -21.04
CA THR A 235 -19.67 5.30 -22.50
C THR A 235 -20.25 6.49 -23.27
N VAL A 236 -21.39 7.03 -22.83
CA VAL A 236 -22.04 8.18 -23.48
C VAL A 236 -21.18 9.43 -23.32
N VAL A 237 -20.67 9.67 -22.12
CA VAL A 237 -19.83 10.83 -21.81
C VAL A 237 -18.47 10.71 -22.51
N ASP A 238 -17.86 9.52 -22.57
CA ASP A 238 -16.62 9.33 -23.32
C ASP A 238 -16.78 9.65 -24.82
N ALA A 239 -17.87 9.19 -25.43
CA ALA A 239 -18.19 9.51 -26.83
C ALA A 239 -18.36 11.02 -27.08
N PHE A 240 -18.82 11.78 -26.08
CA PHE A 240 -18.88 13.24 -26.15
C PHE A 240 -17.49 13.85 -26.01
N VAL A 241 -16.72 13.48 -24.97
CA VAL A 241 -15.40 14.04 -24.69
C VAL A 241 -14.41 13.75 -25.82
N ALA A 242 -14.55 12.62 -26.51
CA ALA A 242 -13.76 12.28 -27.70
C ALA A 242 -13.83 13.33 -28.82
N LYS A 243 -14.89 14.15 -28.85
CA LYS A 243 -15.10 15.20 -29.85
C LYS A 243 -14.57 16.57 -29.41
N LEU A 244 -14.19 16.70 -28.15
CA LEU A 244 -13.67 17.93 -27.57
C LEU A 244 -12.21 18.14 -27.96
N LYS A 245 -11.81 19.40 -28.12
CA LYS A 245 -10.43 19.80 -28.38
C LYS A 245 -9.73 20.12 -27.08
N GLY A 246 -8.71 19.32 -26.72
CA GLY A 246 -7.86 19.56 -25.56
C GLY A 246 -6.60 20.32 -25.94
N GLN A 247 -6.13 21.20 -25.04
CA GLN A 247 -4.82 21.86 -25.12
C GLN A 247 -3.98 21.49 -23.90
N ARG A 248 -2.72 21.16 -24.12
CA ARG A 248 -1.74 20.90 -23.07
C ARG A 248 -0.92 22.15 -22.82
N VAL A 249 -0.77 22.51 -21.57
CA VAL A 249 0.09 23.61 -21.11
C VAL A 249 1.00 23.11 -19.99
N ALA A 250 2.21 23.69 -19.93
CA ALA A 250 3.18 23.28 -18.90
C ALA A 250 2.71 23.69 -17.49
N SER A 251 2.06 24.83 -17.36
CA SER A 251 1.42 25.31 -16.13
C SER A 251 0.35 26.35 -16.50
N VAL A 252 -0.79 26.32 -15.82
CA VAL A 252 -1.79 27.38 -15.89
C VAL A 252 -1.43 28.41 -14.81
N ASP A 253 -0.88 29.57 -15.22
CA ASP A 253 -0.68 30.67 -14.28
C ASP A 253 -2.05 31.30 -13.97
N THR A 254 -2.40 31.42 -12.70
CA THR A 254 -3.67 31.97 -12.21
C THR A 254 -3.94 33.44 -12.62
N LYS A 255 -3.04 34.06 -13.33
CA LYS A 255 -3.19 35.43 -13.87
C LYS A 255 -3.61 35.50 -15.34
N GLU A 256 -3.65 34.34 -16.03
CA GLU A 256 -4.00 34.25 -17.46
C GLU A 256 -5.31 33.47 -17.67
N GLU A 257 -6.23 33.47 -16.69
CA GLU A 257 -7.53 32.79 -16.79
C GLU A 257 -8.46 33.31 -17.89
N GLU A 258 -8.11 34.38 -18.56
CA GLU A 258 -8.84 34.94 -19.69
C GLU A 258 -7.91 35.24 -20.87
N ASP A 259 -7.20 34.22 -21.40
CA ASP A 259 -6.64 34.38 -22.74
C ASP A 259 -7.77 34.13 -23.75
N PRO A 260 -8.28 35.20 -24.42
CA PRO A 260 -9.38 35.06 -25.39
C PRO A 260 -8.97 34.24 -26.65
N ASP A 261 -7.71 33.89 -26.81
CA ASP A 261 -7.17 33.09 -27.92
C ASP A 261 -7.09 31.57 -27.63
N LEU A 262 -7.54 31.10 -26.47
CA LEU A 262 -7.53 29.68 -26.14
C LEU A 262 -8.60 28.92 -26.95
N ASP A 263 -8.23 28.43 -28.13
CA ASP A 263 -9.10 27.60 -29.00
C ASP A 263 -9.18 26.15 -28.51
N ALA A 264 -9.51 25.95 -27.23
CA ALA A 264 -9.64 24.63 -26.60
C ALA A 264 -10.94 24.49 -25.80
N ASP A 265 -11.45 23.29 -25.69
CA ASP A 265 -12.64 22.95 -24.92
C ASP A 265 -12.28 22.48 -23.49
N TYR A 266 -11.06 21.98 -23.30
CA TYR A 266 -10.47 21.71 -22.00
C TYR A 266 -8.96 21.93 -22.02
N VAL A 267 -8.40 22.25 -20.85
CA VAL A 267 -6.97 22.48 -20.67
C VAL A 267 -6.39 21.43 -19.74
N VAL A 268 -5.24 20.89 -20.13
CA VAL A 268 -4.45 19.95 -19.34
C VAL A 268 -3.22 20.67 -18.81
N ASP A 269 -3.16 20.88 -17.51
CA ASP A 269 -1.96 21.37 -16.81
C ASP A 269 -1.06 20.16 -16.47
N GLU A 270 0.05 20.03 -17.18
CA GLU A 270 0.96 18.91 -17.00
C GLU A 270 1.71 18.97 -15.67
N LYS A 271 2.06 20.18 -15.21
CA LYS A 271 2.75 20.40 -13.93
C LYS A 271 1.85 20.15 -12.75
N ALA A 272 0.60 20.62 -12.79
CA ALA A 272 -0.39 20.38 -11.74
C ALA A 272 -1.02 18.98 -11.82
N ARG A 273 -0.90 18.28 -12.96
CA ARG A 273 -1.63 17.05 -13.28
C ARG A 273 -3.14 17.22 -13.12
N THR A 274 -3.66 18.36 -13.58
CA THR A 274 -5.09 18.67 -13.53
C THR A 274 -5.64 18.89 -14.93
N VAL A 275 -6.96 18.68 -15.06
CA VAL A 275 -7.70 18.95 -16.32
C VAL A 275 -8.94 19.73 -15.98
N THR A 276 -9.18 20.83 -16.68
CA THR A 276 -10.33 21.69 -16.47
C THR A 276 -11.05 21.98 -17.79
N LEU A 277 -12.40 22.00 -17.74
CA LEU A 277 -13.20 22.47 -18.86
C LEU A 277 -13.07 23.98 -18.99
N THR A 278 -12.97 24.48 -20.21
CA THR A 278 -13.13 25.91 -20.50
C THR A 278 -14.60 26.29 -20.56
N ALA A 279 -14.90 27.60 -20.53
CA ALA A 279 -16.29 28.08 -20.71
C ALA A 279 -16.92 27.53 -22.00
N ARG A 280 -16.14 27.37 -23.07
CA ARG A 280 -16.57 26.77 -24.34
C ARG A 280 -16.88 25.28 -24.20
N GLY A 281 -16.08 24.54 -23.43
CA GLY A 281 -16.30 23.12 -23.13
C GLY A 281 -17.55 22.91 -22.30
N ILE A 282 -17.80 23.76 -21.31
CA ILE A 282 -19.01 23.75 -20.49
C ILE A 282 -20.24 23.98 -21.37
N ALA A 283 -20.25 25.05 -22.19
CA ALA A 283 -21.37 25.31 -23.09
C ALA A 283 -21.69 24.17 -24.07
N LYS A 284 -20.68 23.48 -24.58
CA LYS A 284 -20.86 22.27 -25.41
C LYS A 284 -21.46 21.11 -24.62
N ALA A 285 -21.05 20.93 -23.38
CA ALA A 285 -21.57 19.88 -22.50
C ALA A 285 -23.06 20.15 -22.18
N GLU A 286 -23.40 21.37 -21.79
CA GLU A 286 -24.78 21.81 -21.52
C GLU A 286 -25.69 21.61 -22.73
N GLN A 287 -25.21 21.95 -23.91
CA GLN A 287 -25.95 21.75 -25.16
C GLN A 287 -26.13 20.25 -25.47
N GLN A 288 -25.09 19.46 -25.33
CA GLN A 288 -25.13 18.02 -25.68
C GLN A 288 -26.07 17.24 -24.76
N PHE A 289 -26.02 17.53 -23.46
CA PHE A 289 -26.79 16.81 -22.44
C PHE A 289 -28.12 17.49 -22.12
N GLN A 290 -28.44 18.62 -22.78
CA GLN A 290 -29.67 19.39 -22.61
C GLN A 290 -29.93 19.85 -21.15
N VAL A 291 -28.85 20.24 -20.45
CA VAL A 291 -28.89 20.81 -19.10
C VAL A 291 -28.72 22.34 -19.17
N ALA A 292 -29.42 23.06 -18.28
CA ALA A 292 -29.37 24.50 -18.26
C ALA A 292 -28.05 25.05 -17.69
N ASN A 293 -27.53 24.38 -16.68
CA ASN A 293 -26.27 24.72 -16.03
C ASN A 293 -25.60 23.44 -15.48
N LEU A 294 -24.38 23.17 -15.94
CA LEU A 294 -23.66 21.99 -15.52
C LEU A 294 -23.24 22.01 -14.03
N ALA A 295 -23.17 23.20 -13.44
CA ALA A 295 -22.79 23.39 -12.04
C ALA A 295 -23.96 23.21 -11.04
N ASP A 296 -25.21 23.03 -11.51
CA ASP A 296 -26.34 22.81 -10.63
C ASP A 296 -26.21 21.49 -9.85
N PRO A 297 -26.65 21.44 -8.58
CA PRO A 297 -26.58 20.24 -7.75
C PRO A 297 -27.21 19.01 -8.39
N GLU A 298 -28.25 19.16 -9.19
CA GLU A 298 -28.91 18.05 -9.92
C GLU A 298 -28.00 17.43 -11.00
N ASN A 299 -27.05 18.21 -11.54
CA ASN A 299 -26.12 17.79 -12.59
C ASN A 299 -24.75 17.34 -12.09
N THR A 300 -24.56 17.24 -10.77
CA THR A 300 -23.29 16.86 -10.15
C THR A 300 -22.76 15.53 -10.67
N THR A 301 -23.62 14.51 -10.82
CA THR A 301 -23.26 13.21 -11.36
C THR A 301 -22.75 13.32 -12.80
N LEU A 302 -23.42 14.09 -13.65
CA LEU A 302 -23.00 14.30 -15.04
C LEU A 302 -21.65 15.06 -15.11
N SER A 303 -21.53 16.12 -14.31
CA SER A 303 -20.30 16.90 -14.20
C SER A 303 -19.12 16.03 -13.76
N HIS A 304 -19.33 15.17 -12.77
CA HIS A 304 -18.34 14.21 -12.30
C HIS A 304 -17.87 13.27 -13.44
N HIS A 305 -18.80 12.64 -14.18
CA HIS A 305 -18.45 11.74 -15.28
C HIS A 305 -17.70 12.47 -16.39
N ILE A 306 -18.06 13.71 -16.74
CA ILE A 306 -17.35 14.52 -17.72
C ILE A 306 -15.92 14.81 -17.24
N ASN A 307 -15.74 15.18 -15.97
CA ASN A 307 -14.44 15.43 -15.38
C ASN A 307 -13.56 14.18 -15.41
N GLN A 308 -14.10 13.00 -15.09
CA GLN A 308 -13.33 11.75 -15.17
C GLN A 308 -12.98 11.38 -16.61
N ALA A 309 -13.86 11.61 -17.57
CA ALA A 309 -13.59 11.32 -18.97
C ALA A 309 -12.52 12.25 -19.58
N ILE A 310 -12.54 13.57 -19.28
CA ILE A 310 -11.48 14.49 -19.72
C ILE A 310 -10.15 14.17 -19.03
N ARG A 311 -10.17 13.71 -17.77
CA ARG A 311 -8.98 13.25 -17.05
C ARG A 311 -8.41 11.99 -17.67
N ALA A 312 -9.25 11.01 -17.99
CA ALA A 312 -8.84 9.78 -18.68
C ALA A 312 -8.19 10.03 -20.04
N ARG A 313 -8.71 10.99 -20.81
CA ARG A 313 -8.18 11.33 -22.15
C ARG A 313 -7.03 12.33 -22.11
N GLY A 314 -7.04 13.27 -21.18
CA GLY A 314 -6.04 14.32 -21.06
C GLY A 314 -4.76 13.87 -20.37
N LEU A 315 -4.87 13.16 -19.26
CA LEU A 315 -3.72 12.80 -18.41
C LEU A 315 -3.29 11.34 -18.55
N MET A 316 -4.25 10.39 -18.64
CA MET A 316 -3.91 8.97 -18.58
C MET A 316 -3.43 8.45 -19.92
N ARG A 317 -2.20 7.92 -19.95
CA ARG A 317 -1.52 7.44 -21.16
C ARG A 317 -1.45 5.92 -21.17
N ARG A 318 -1.85 5.33 -22.29
CA ARG A 318 -1.68 3.89 -22.51
C ARG A 318 -0.19 3.54 -22.58
N ASP A 319 0.18 2.37 -22.06
CA ASP A 319 1.55 1.84 -21.98
C ASP A 319 2.50 2.64 -21.05
N ILE A 320 1.97 3.66 -20.34
CA ILE A 320 2.67 4.43 -19.31
C ILE A 320 1.93 4.27 -17.97
N ASP A 321 0.68 4.76 -17.89
CA ASP A 321 -0.12 4.73 -16.66
C ASP A 321 -0.95 3.43 -16.55
N TYR A 322 -1.29 2.82 -17.69
CA TYR A 322 -2.02 1.55 -17.78
C TYR A 322 -1.73 0.81 -19.08
N VAL A 323 -1.98 -0.49 -19.09
CA VAL A 323 -1.99 -1.34 -20.30
C VAL A 323 -3.36 -1.97 -20.49
N VAL A 324 -3.67 -2.35 -21.75
CA VAL A 324 -4.87 -3.13 -22.07
C VAL A 324 -4.43 -4.54 -22.43
N LYS A 325 -4.83 -5.53 -21.64
CA LYS A 325 -4.50 -6.93 -21.86
C LYS A 325 -5.75 -7.79 -21.62
N ASP A 326 -6.01 -8.73 -22.53
CA ASP A 326 -7.14 -9.66 -22.45
C ASP A 326 -8.52 -8.98 -22.29
N GLY A 327 -8.67 -7.75 -22.82
CA GLY A 327 -9.90 -6.96 -22.74
C GLY A 327 -10.11 -6.28 -21.39
N GLU A 328 -9.09 -6.19 -20.55
CA GLU A 328 -9.10 -5.49 -19.27
C GLU A 328 -8.05 -4.38 -19.25
N VAL A 329 -8.37 -3.28 -18.58
CA VAL A 329 -7.42 -2.22 -18.24
C VAL A 329 -6.67 -2.64 -16.98
N ILE A 330 -5.34 -2.62 -17.05
CA ILE A 330 -4.46 -2.99 -15.93
C ILE A 330 -3.56 -1.79 -15.64
N ILE A 331 -3.54 -1.34 -14.40
CA ILE A 331 -2.70 -0.22 -13.96
C ILE A 331 -1.23 -0.60 -14.05
N VAL A 332 -0.40 0.33 -14.48
CA VAL A 332 1.07 0.26 -14.37
C VAL A 332 1.47 1.09 -13.17
N ASP A 333 2.21 0.50 -12.25
CA ASP A 333 2.74 1.24 -11.11
C ASP A 333 3.80 2.25 -11.58
N GLU A 334 3.60 3.51 -11.24
CA GLU A 334 4.44 4.63 -11.64
C GLU A 334 5.89 4.47 -11.12
N PHE A 335 6.08 3.81 -9.97
CA PHE A 335 7.39 3.66 -9.33
C PHE A 335 8.14 2.41 -9.75
N THR A 336 7.45 1.28 -9.77
CA THR A 336 8.08 0.00 -10.09
C THR A 336 7.95 -0.38 -11.56
N GLY A 337 7.04 0.28 -12.30
CA GLY A 337 6.72 -0.04 -13.69
C GLY A 337 6.03 -1.40 -13.83
N ARG A 338 5.50 -1.98 -12.75
CA ARG A 338 4.88 -3.31 -12.72
C ARG A 338 3.38 -3.23 -13.00
N LEU A 339 2.83 -4.32 -13.56
CA LEU A 339 1.39 -4.45 -13.77
C LEU A 339 0.68 -4.78 -12.47
N MET A 340 -0.30 -3.97 -12.12
CA MET A 340 -1.11 -4.12 -10.92
C MET A 340 -2.42 -4.84 -11.25
N TYR A 341 -2.41 -6.16 -11.25
CA TYR A 341 -3.62 -6.96 -11.52
C TYR A 341 -4.64 -6.83 -10.39
N GLY A 342 -5.92 -6.76 -10.78
CA GLY A 342 -7.05 -6.67 -9.84
C GLY A 342 -7.27 -5.30 -9.22
N ARG A 343 -6.42 -4.32 -9.52
CA ARG A 343 -6.53 -2.95 -9.04
C ARG A 343 -7.28 -2.06 -10.00
N ARG A 344 -7.92 -1.04 -9.43
CA ARG A 344 -8.71 -0.07 -10.18
C ARG A 344 -8.43 1.35 -9.66
N TYR A 345 -8.39 2.32 -10.55
CA TYR A 345 -8.42 3.72 -10.14
C TYR A 345 -9.74 4.03 -9.45
N SER A 346 -9.71 4.86 -8.43
CA SER A 346 -10.87 5.31 -7.67
C SER A 346 -11.72 6.33 -8.44
N GLU A 347 -12.86 6.67 -7.86
CA GLU A 347 -13.73 7.78 -8.29
C GLU A 347 -14.25 7.68 -9.74
N GLY A 348 -14.39 6.49 -10.29
CA GLY A 348 -14.87 6.31 -11.64
C GLY A 348 -13.82 6.52 -12.74
N LEU A 349 -12.57 6.90 -12.40
CA LEU A 349 -11.51 7.10 -13.39
C LEU A 349 -11.18 5.80 -14.15
N HIS A 350 -11.21 4.65 -13.47
CA HIS A 350 -10.96 3.36 -14.13
C HIS A 350 -12.02 3.05 -15.17
N GLN A 351 -13.29 3.27 -14.84
CA GLN A 351 -14.42 3.13 -15.75
C GLN A 351 -14.33 4.10 -16.93
N ALA A 352 -13.88 5.33 -16.68
CA ALA A 352 -13.64 6.30 -17.74
C ALA A 352 -12.51 5.86 -18.69
N ILE A 353 -11.47 5.19 -18.18
CA ILE A 353 -10.40 4.60 -18.99
C ILE A 353 -10.92 3.38 -19.75
N GLU A 354 -11.72 2.50 -19.11
CA GLU A 354 -12.37 1.37 -19.77
C GLU A 354 -13.24 1.85 -20.95
N ALA A 355 -14.02 2.91 -20.75
CA ALA A 355 -14.82 3.52 -21.80
C ALA A 355 -13.94 4.10 -22.92
N LYS A 356 -12.86 4.81 -22.59
CA LYS A 356 -11.89 5.36 -23.53
C LYS A 356 -11.25 4.29 -24.42
N GLU A 357 -10.91 3.14 -23.86
CA GLU A 357 -10.29 2.02 -24.57
C GLU A 357 -11.30 1.08 -25.25
N GLY A 358 -12.60 1.35 -25.07
CA GLY A 358 -13.67 0.55 -25.69
C GLY A 358 -13.76 -0.88 -25.15
N VAL A 359 -13.26 -1.14 -23.95
CA VAL A 359 -13.44 -2.40 -23.24
C VAL A 359 -14.73 -2.39 -22.42
N THR A 360 -15.13 -3.54 -21.88
CA THR A 360 -16.35 -3.63 -21.05
C THR A 360 -16.19 -2.79 -19.80
N VAL A 361 -17.05 -1.76 -19.63
CA VAL A 361 -17.06 -0.91 -18.43
C VAL A 361 -17.66 -1.71 -17.27
N ALA A 362 -16.86 -1.95 -16.25
CA ALA A 362 -17.33 -2.63 -15.03
C ALA A 362 -18.09 -1.66 -14.13
N ARG A 363 -18.98 -2.21 -13.28
CA ARG A 363 -19.74 -1.38 -12.31
C ARG A 363 -18.80 -0.64 -11.37
N GLU A 364 -19.22 0.53 -10.90
CA GLU A 364 -18.52 1.24 -9.83
C GLU A 364 -18.41 0.35 -8.59
N SER A 365 -17.34 0.52 -7.86
CA SER A 365 -17.14 -0.15 -6.58
C SER A 365 -17.46 0.82 -5.44
N LYS A 366 -18.24 0.35 -4.45
CA LYS A 366 -18.46 1.08 -3.19
C LYS A 366 -17.32 0.76 -2.22
N THR A 367 -16.78 1.77 -1.55
CA THR A 367 -15.75 1.57 -0.52
C THR A 367 -16.38 1.00 0.74
N LEU A 368 -15.97 -0.21 1.13
CA LEU A 368 -16.44 -0.87 2.35
C LEU A 368 -15.56 -0.56 3.55
N ALA A 369 -14.27 -0.53 3.35
CA ALA A 369 -13.29 -0.15 4.37
C ALA A 369 -12.03 0.42 3.71
N THR A 370 -11.39 1.37 4.38
CA THR A 370 -10.15 2.00 3.88
C THR A 370 -9.25 2.40 5.04
N ILE A 371 -7.94 2.33 4.81
CA ILE A 371 -6.92 2.89 5.69
C ILE A 371 -5.66 3.25 4.87
N PRO A 372 -5.09 4.47 5.02
CA PRO A 372 -3.78 4.78 4.47
C PRO A 372 -2.67 4.02 5.18
N PHE A 373 -1.59 3.70 4.46
CA PHE A 373 -0.42 3.06 5.05
C PHE A 373 0.11 3.83 6.25
N GLN A 374 0.12 5.17 6.18
CA GLN A 374 0.57 6.03 7.27
C GLN A 374 -0.18 5.71 8.56
N ASN A 375 -1.51 5.68 8.51
CA ASN A 375 -2.33 5.42 9.67
C ASN A 375 -2.29 3.96 10.12
N TYR A 376 -2.12 3.01 9.19
CA TYR A 376 -1.92 1.61 9.53
C TYR A 376 -0.62 1.40 10.32
N PHE A 377 0.52 1.88 9.83
CA PHE A 377 1.81 1.68 10.50
C PHE A 377 1.93 2.48 11.81
N ARG A 378 1.18 3.55 11.98
CA ARG A 378 1.06 4.28 13.26
C ARG A 378 0.27 3.52 14.34
N LEU A 379 -0.33 2.37 14.03
CA LEU A 379 -0.96 1.49 15.01
C LEU A 379 0.06 0.69 15.84
N TYR A 380 1.26 0.48 15.30
CA TYR A 380 2.29 -0.27 16.01
C TYR A 380 2.82 0.51 17.22
N GLY A 381 2.92 -0.17 18.37
CA GLY A 381 3.51 0.40 19.57
C GLY A 381 4.99 0.76 19.38
N LYS A 382 5.70 -0.04 18.57
CA LYS A 382 7.07 0.23 18.13
C LYS A 382 7.19 -0.04 16.62
N LEU A 383 7.70 0.95 15.89
CA LEU A 383 7.95 0.89 14.45
C LEU A 383 9.43 1.11 14.18
N SER A 384 10.01 0.33 13.31
CA SER A 384 11.38 0.53 12.81
C SER A 384 11.47 0.19 11.33
N GLY A 385 12.52 0.65 10.68
CA GLY A 385 12.70 0.38 9.26
C GLY A 385 14.14 0.33 8.83
N MET A 386 14.41 -0.29 7.69
CA MET A 386 15.73 -0.35 7.08
C MET A 386 15.65 -0.10 5.58
N THR A 387 16.61 0.65 5.06
CA THR A 387 16.78 0.92 3.63
C THR A 387 18.19 1.41 3.36
N GLY A 388 18.56 1.57 2.10
CA GLY A 388 19.84 2.19 1.69
C GLY A 388 19.78 3.69 1.42
N THR A 389 18.62 4.35 1.54
CA THR A 389 18.35 5.68 0.97
C THR A 389 17.30 6.50 1.72
N ALA A 390 17.28 6.46 3.06
CA ALA A 390 16.27 7.16 3.85
C ALA A 390 16.59 8.66 4.10
N MET A 391 17.85 9.05 4.20
CA MET A 391 18.28 10.39 4.63
C MET A 391 17.71 11.55 3.79
N THR A 392 17.37 11.29 2.53
CA THR A 392 16.75 12.30 1.67
C THR A 392 15.35 12.68 2.09
N GLU A 393 14.67 11.80 2.82
CA GLU A 393 13.28 11.92 3.28
C GLU A 393 13.18 12.02 4.82
N GLU A 394 14.28 12.46 5.50
CA GLU A 394 14.36 12.56 6.96
C GLU A 394 13.22 13.40 7.55
N GLU A 395 12.89 14.52 6.91
CA GLU A 395 11.81 15.41 7.35
C GLU A 395 10.44 14.72 7.31
N GLU A 396 10.17 13.93 6.28
CA GLU A 396 8.90 13.20 6.13
C GLU A 396 8.80 12.07 7.15
N PHE A 397 9.84 11.26 7.33
CA PHE A 397 9.85 10.21 8.35
C PHE A 397 9.67 10.76 9.76
N GLY A 398 10.31 11.88 10.07
CA GLY A 398 10.16 12.55 11.36
C GLY A 398 8.76 13.12 11.57
N THR A 399 8.19 13.79 10.56
CA THR A 399 6.90 14.48 10.68
C THR A 399 5.71 13.52 10.71
N ILE A 400 5.72 12.49 9.85
CA ILE A 400 4.58 11.58 9.69
C ILE A 400 4.63 10.42 10.66
N TYR A 401 5.81 9.79 10.82
CA TYR A 401 5.95 8.53 11.56
C TYR A 401 6.70 8.68 12.89
N SER A 402 7.21 9.88 13.20
CA SER A 402 8.09 10.14 14.35
C SER A 402 9.32 9.22 14.36
N LEU A 403 9.83 8.87 13.18
CA LEU A 403 11.01 8.05 13.00
C LEU A 403 12.22 8.94 12.65
N ASP A 404 13.31 8.77 13.36
CA ASP A 404 14.60 9.35 12.99
C ASP A 404 15.49 8.33 12.29
N ILE A 405 16.50 8.83 11.57
CA ILE A 405 17.35 8.03 10.70
C ILE A 405 18.77 8.04 11.22
N VAL A 406 19.38 6.87 11.28
CA VAL A 406 20.82 6.73 11.59
C VAL A 406 21.54 6.12 10.40
N GLU A 407 22.47 6.87 9.83
CA GLU A 407 23.33 6.37 8.74
C GLU A 407 24.43 5.49 9.33
N ILE A 408 24.49 4.23 8.88
CA ILE A 408 25.44 3.23 9.34
C ILE A 408 26.56 3.10 8.31
N PRO A 409 27.84 3.11 8.75
CA PRO A 409 28.96 2.95 7.83
C PRO A 409 28.94 1.57 7.18
N THR A 410 29.46 1.47 5.95
CA THR A 410 29.61 0.21 5.24
C THR A 410 30.68 -0.67 5.86
N ASN A 411 30.49 -2.00 5.78
CA ASN A 411 31.49 -2.98 6.27
C ASN A 411 32.84 -2.86 5.54
N LYS A 412 32.80 -2.63 4.23
CA LYS A 412 33.98 -2.32 3.42
C LYS A 412 33.82 -0.94 2.76
N PRO A 413 34.91 -0.17 2.57
CA PRO A 413 34.82 1.11 1.88
C PRO A 413 34.20 0.98 0.49
N VAL A 414 33.34 1.93 0.14
CA VAL A 414 32.75 2.00 -1.20
C VAL A 414 33.80 2.42 -2.21
N GLN A 415 34.03 1.61 -3.25
CA GLN A 415 34.97 1.87 -4.33
C GLN A 415 34.30 2.41 -5.59
N ARG A 416 32.97 2.53 -5.59
CA ARG A 416 32.20 3.05 -6.75
C ARG A 416 32.57 4.50 -7.02
N VAL A 417 32.75 4.82 -8.30
CA VAL A 417 32.98 6.17 -8.81
C VAL A 417 31.69 6.73 -9.40
N ASP A 418 31.14 7.75 -8.77
CA ASP A 418 29.97 8.45 -9.28
C ASP A 418 30.43 9.64 -10.13
N HIS A 419 30.33 9.49 -11.46
CA HIS A 419 30.71 10.55 -12.41
C HIS A 419 29.70 11.70 -12.41
N PRO A 420 30.13 12.93 -12.73
CA PRO A 420 29.22 14.05 -12.93
C PRO A 420 28.21 13.75 -14.05
N ASP A 421 27.03 14.35 -13.92
CA ASP A 421 25.98 14.24 -14.93
C ASP A 421 26.46 14.89 -16.24
N VAL A 422 26.00 14.37 -17.38
CA VAL A 422 26.24 14.94 -18.70
C VAL A 422 24.91 15.43 -19.25
N VAL A 423 24.83 16.71 -19.64
CA VAL A 423 23.59 17.33 -20.09
C VAL A 423 23.69 17.66 -21.58
N TYR A 424 22.68 17.34 -22.33
CA TYR A 424 22.53 17.63 -23.76
C TYR A 424 21.37 18.59 -24.01
N LYS A 425 21.38 19.25 -25.15
CA LYS A 425 20.30 20.17 -25.54
C LYS A 425 19.02 19.39 -25.85
N THR A 426 19.12 18.27 -26.59
CA THR A 426 17.99 17.48 -27.05
C THR A 426 18.04 16.04 -26.54
N GLU A 427 16.88 15.37 -26.48
CA GLU A 427 16.79 13.94 -26.14
C GLU A 427 17.53 13.09 -27.19
N ALA A 428 17.43 13.44 -28.47
CA ALA A 428 18.10 12.70 -29.54
C ALA A 428 19.64 12.71 -29.40
N GLY A 429 20.23 13.87 -29.04
CA GLY A 429 21.66 13.98 -28.73
C GLY A 429 22.07 13.13 -27.54
N LYS A 430 21.26 13.20 -26.46
CA LYS A 430 21.42 12.39 -25.25
C LYS A 430 21.45 10.89 -25.57
N PHE A 431 20.48 10.37 -26.32
CA PHE A 431 20.41 8.95 -26.65
C PHE A 431 21.57 8.50 -27.54
N ARG A 432 22.04 9.33 -28.49
CA ARG A 432 23.27 9.02 -29.27
C ARG A 432 24.48 8.87 -28.36
N ALA A 433 24.64 9.74 -27.38
CA ALA A 433 25.74 9.69 -26.42
C ALA A 433 25.65 8.46 -25.51
N ILE A 434 24.46 8.10 -25.06
CA ILE A 434 24.19 6.89 -24.28
C ILE A 434 24.62 5.64 -25.05
N VAL A 435 24.21 5.50 -26.32
CA VAL A 435 24.57 4.35 -27.15
C VAL A 435 26.09 4.27 -27.35
N ASN A 436 26.77 5.39 -27.55
CA ASN A 436 28.23 5.43 -27.68
C ASN A 436 28.94 4.98 -26.38
N GLN A 437 28.44 5.40 -25.22
CA GLN A 437 28.97 4.97 -23.91
C GLN A 437 28.77 3.48 -23.69
N ILE A 438 27.58 2.96 -24.02
CA ILE A 438 27.29 1.53 -23.90
C ILE A 438 28.22 0.71 -24.81
N GLU A 439 28.45 1.18 -26.05
CA GLU A 439 29.37 0.52 -27.00
C GLU A 439 30.80 0.49 -26.46
N GLU A 440 31.27 1.58 -25.84
CA GLU A 440 32.58 1.67 -25.22
C GLU A 440 32.73 0.68 -24.06
N CYS A 441 31.77 0.62 -23.14
CA CYS A 441 31.75 -0.31 -22.03
C CYS A 441 31.70 -1.77 -22.51
N HIS A 442 30.83 -2.07 -23.50
CA HIS A 442 30.72 -3.41 -24.06
C HIS A 442 32.03 -3.88 -24.69
N LYS A 443 32.76 -2.99 -25.41
CA LYS A 443 34.09 -3.32 -25.97
C LYS A 443 35.16 -3.59 -24.91
N LYS A 444 35.05 -2.92 -23.72
CA LYS A 444 35.92 -3.17 -22.55
C LYS A 444 35.55 -4.44 -21.79
N GLY A 445 34.42 -5.05 -22.08
CA GLY A 445 33.85 -6.13 -21.30
C GLY A 445 33.18 -5.69 -20.01
N GLN A 446 33.02 -4.40 -19.78
CA GLN A 446 32.32 -3.84 -18.62
C GLN A 446 30.81 -4.02 -18.75
N PRO A 447 30.12 -4.66 -17.79
CA PRO A 447 28.65 -4.78 -17.83
C PRO A 447 27.97 -3.42 -17.58
N VAL A 448 26.85 -3.17 -18.25
CA VAL A 448 26.09 -1.92 -18.17
C VAL A 448 24.65 -2.19 -17.80
N LEU A 449 24.15 -1.54 -16.76
CA LEU A 449 22.74 -1.47 -16.43
C LEU A 449 22.22 -0.06 -16.73
N VAL A 450 21.29 0.03 -17.69
CA VAL A 450 20.69 1.29 -18.10
C VAL A 450 19.33 1.43 -17.42
N GLY A 451 19.14 2.48 -16.64
CA GLY A 451 17.85 2.86 -16.04
C GLY A 451 17.10 3.85 -16.91
N THR A 452 15.87 3.53 -17.32
CA THR A 452 14.95 4.41 -18.04
C THR A 452 13.69 4.66 -17.22
N ILE A 453 13.04 5.81 -17.41
CA ILE A 453 11.84 6.18 -16.64
C ILE A 453 10.54 5.63 -17.24
N SER A 454 10.52 5.25 -18.52
CA SER A 454 9.33 4.73 -19.19
C SER A 454 9.62 3.54 -20.08
N ILE A 455 8.55 2.75 -20.37
CA ILE A 455 8.61 1.62 -21.31
C ILE A 455 8.98 2.12 -22.71
N GLU A 456 8.38 3.23 -23.15
CA GLU A 456 8.62 3.84 -24.45
C GLU A 456 10.11 4.16 -24.67
N LYS A 457 10.74 4.86 -23.71
CA LYS A 457 12.16 5.19 -23.78
C LYS A 457 13.06 3.96 -23.74
N SER A 458 12.65 2.91 -23.03
CA SER A 458 13.37 1.64 -23.01
C SER A 458 13.32 0.92 -24.37
N GLU A 459 12.16 0.95 -25.04
CA GLU A 459 11.97 0.36 -26.37
C GLU A 459 12.70 1.16 -27.47
N GLU A 460 12.70 2.49 -27.39
CA GLU A 460 13.47 3.37 -28.28
C GLU A 460 14.97 3.09 -28.18
N LEU A 461 15.52 3.09 -26.96
CA LEU A 461 16.92 2.76 -26.73
C LEU A 461 17.26 1.35 -27.23
N SER A 462 16.38 0.36 -26.97
CA SER A 462 16.55 -0.99 -27.49
C SER A 462 16.61 -1.04 -29.03
N ALA A 463 15.76 -0.26 -29.70
CA ALA A 463 15.80 -0.16 -31.18
C ALA A 463 17.11 0.44 -31.67
N MET A 464 17.67 1.45 -30.98
CA MET A 464 18.97 2.05 -31.33
C MET A 464 20.12 1.07 -31.10
N LEU A 465 20.13 0.32 -29.98
CA LEU A 465 21.14 -0.70 -29.68
C LEU A 465 21.13 -1.84 -30.70
N LYS A 466 19.94 -2.29 -31.13
CA LYS A 466 19.77 -3.30 -32.18
C LYS A 466 20.38 -2.82 -33.51
N LYS A 467 20.16 -1.56 -33.90
CA LYS A 467 20.75 -0.97 -35.11
C LYS A 467 22.28 -0.94 -35.08
N ARG A 468 22.87 -0.82 -33.85
CA ARG A 468 24.32 -0.87 -33.64
C ARG A 468 24.86 -2.30 -33.48
N GLY A 469 24.02 -3.33 -33.50
CA GLY A 469 24.41 -4.74 -33.33
C GLY A 469 24.81 -5.13 -31.91
N ILE A 470 24.48 -4.31 -30.90
CA ILE A 470 24.79 -4.57 -29.50
C ILE A 470 23.73 -5.51 -28.93
N ARG A 471 24.15 -6.69 -28.47
CA ARG A 471 23.26 -7.66 -27.78
C ARG A 471 22.90 -7.10 -26.41
N HIS A 472 21.61 -7.06 -26.09
CA HIS A 472 21.12 -6.55 -24.82
C HIS A 472 19.82 -7.23 -24.41
N ASN A 473 19.54 -7.18 -23.14
CA ASN A 473 18.26 -7.58 -22.54
C ASN A 473 17.43 -6.35 -22.20
N VAL A 474 16.11 -6.44 -22.41
CA VAL A 474 15.17 -5.38 -22.01
C VAL A 474 14.26 -5.91 -20.92
N LEU A 475 14.14 -5.13 -19.87
CA LEU A 475 13.37 -5.43 -18.68
C LEU A 475 12.34 -4.30 -18.48
N ASN A 476 11.09 -4.61 -18.80
CA ASN A 476 9.98 -3.70 -18.61
C ASN A 476 8.73 -4.48 -18.16
N ALA A 477 7.65 -3.79 -17.82
CA ALA A 477 6.42 -4.38 -17.32
C ALA A 477 5.82 -5.48 -18.22
N LYS A 478 6.16 -5.50 -19.51
CA LYS A 478 5.69 -6.53 -20.46
C LYS A 478 6.37 -7.90 -20.22
N PHE A 479 7.54 -7.94 -19.56
CA PHE A 479 8.37 -9.14 -19.34
C PHE A 479 8.59 -9.48 -17.87
N HIS A 480 7.71 -9.09 -17.03
CA HIS A 480 7.75 -9.22 -15.57
C HIS A 480 8.11 -10.64 -15.05
N GLU A 481 7.60 -11.70 -15.67
CA GLU A 481 7.85 -13.08 -15.22
C GLU A 481 9.33 -13.51 -15.30
N LYS A 482 10.14 -12.83 -16.12
CA LYS A 482 11.58 -13.11 -16.31
C LYS A 482 12.49 -12.06 -15.63
N GLU A 483 11.91 -11.15 -14.87
CA GLU A 483 12.65 -10.02 -14.30
C GLU A 483 13.85 -10.46 -13.46
N ALA A 484 13.61 -11.31 -12.46
CA ALA A 484 14.65 -11.78 -11.56
C ALA A 484 15.78 -12.52 -12.30
N GLU A 485 15.42 -13.27 -13.35
CA GLU A 485 16.38 -14.01 -14.19
C GLU A 485 17.32 -13.09 -14.98
N ILE A 486 16.75 -12.05 -15.58
CA ILE A 486 17.49 -11.09 -16.39
C ILE A 486 18.41 -10.23 -15.52
N VAL A 487 17.92 -9.76 -14.38
CA VAL A 487 18.68 -8.92 -13.44
C VAL A 487 19.85 -9.71 -12.85
N ALA A 488 19.62 -10.98 -12.49
CA ALA A 488 20.67 -11.85 -11.94
C ALA A 488 21.87 -12.01 -12.90
N GLN A 489 21.65 -11.88 -14.21
CA GLN A 489 22.70 -12.00 -15.22
C GLN A 489 23.27 -10.66 -15.72
N ALA A 490 22.75 -9.54 -15.19
CA ALA A 490 23.18 -8.20 -15.61
C ALA A 490 24.66 -7.90 -15.27
N GLY A 491 25.26 -8.66 -14.33
CA GLY A 491 26.67 -8.53 -13.94
C GLY A 491 27.67 -9.35 -14.77
N LYS A 492 27.26 -10.06 -15.83
CA LYS A 492 28.13 -10.83 -16.70
C LYS A 492 29.05 -9.94 -17.55
N LEU A 493 30.19 -10.50 -17.97
CA LEU A 493 31.17 -9.81 -18.80
C LEU A 493 30.51 -9.24 -20.06
N GLY A 494 30.59 -7.91 -20.24
CA GLY A 494 30.03 -7.20 -21.39
C GLY A 494 28.52 -7.27 -21.54
N ALA A 495 27.78 -7.69 -20.50
CA ALA A 495 26.33 -7.69 -20.51
C ALA A 495 25.76 -6.26 -20.61
N VAL A 496 24.71 -6.09 -21.42
CA VAL A 496 23.95 -4.83 -21.50
C VAL A 496 22.50 -5.12 -21.12
N THR A 497 22.01 -4.46 -20.10
CA THR A 497 20.63 -4.60 -19.61
C THR A 497 19.95 -3.25 -19.56
N VAL A 498 18.85 -3.09 -20.27
CA VAL A 498 17.99 -1.89 -20.22
C VAL A 498 16.80 -2.21 -19.34
N ALA A 499 16.65 -1.48 -18.24
CA ALA A 499 15.59 -1.70 -17.27
C ALA A 499 14.75 -0.43 -17.09
N THR A 500 13.41 -0.58 -17.10
CA THR A 500 12.54 0.52 -16.69
C THR A 500 12.54 0.61 -15.18
N ASN A 501 12.72 1.82 -14.69
CA ASN A 501 12.66 2.23 -13.30
C ASN A 501 13.26 1.17 -12.34
N MET A 502 12.65 0.86 -11.25
CA MET A 502 13.18 0.01 -10.18
C MET A 502 13.11 -1.50 -10.44
N ALA A 503 13.05 -1.93 -11.71
CA ALA A 503 13.05 -3.35 -12.07
C ALA A 503 14.22 -4.10 -11.40
N GLY A 504 13.92 -5.22 -10.75
CA GLY A 504 14.89 -6.02 -9.98
C GLY A 504 15.20 -5.47 -8.59
N ARG A 505 14.37 -4.59 -8.00
CA ARG A 505 14.50 -4.19 -6.59
C ARG A 505 14.43 -5.43 -5.69
N GLY A 506 15.28 -5.49 -4.67
CA GLY A 506 15.42 -6.67 -3.80
C GLY A 506 16.23 -7.83 -4.39
N THR A 507 16.70 -7.70 -5.65
CA THR A 507 17.58 -8.69 -6.29
C THR A 507 19.00 -8.16 -6.37
N ASP A 508 19.97 -8.96 -5.91
CA ASP A 508 21.39 -8.61 -5.98
C ASP A 508 21.96 -8.90 -7.38
N ILE A 509 22.73 -7.94 -7.91
CA ILE A 509 23.50 -8.12 -9.15
C ILE A 509 24.92 -8.54 -8.76
N MET A 510 25.22 -9.81 -9.04
CA MET A 510 26.53 -10.38 -8.77
C MET A 510 27.44 -10.18 -9.97
N LEU A 511 28.69 -9.72 -9.74
CA LEU A 511 29.68 -9.61 -10.82
C LEU A 511 30.04 -11.02 -11.34
N GLY A 512 30.07 -11.18 -12.67
CA GLY A 512 30.25 -12.47 -13.34
C GLY A 512 28.96 -13.27 -13.55
N GLY A 513 27.84 -12.87 -12.97
CA GLY A 513 26.54 -13.52 -13.07
C GLY A 513 26.12 -14.23 -11.77
N ASN A 514 24.98 -14.90 -11.81
CA ASN A 514 24.40 -15.60 -10.66
C ASN A 514 24.42 -17.11 -10.89
N ALA A 515 25.16 -17.83 -10.04
CA ALA A 515 25.29 -19.29 -10.08
C ALA A 515 23.96 -20.01 -9.83
N GLU A 516 23.14 -19.48 -8.91
CA GLU A 516 21.82 -20.03 -8.59
C GLU A 516 20.92 -20.11 -9.83
N TYR A 517 20.90 -19.02 -10.61
CA TYR A 517 20.12 -18.98 -11.84
C TYR A 517 20.60 -20.01 -12.86
N LEU A 518 21.92 -20.14 -13.06
CA LEU A 518 22.48 -21.12 -13.99
C LEU A 518 22.19 -22.56 -13.55
N ALA A 519 22.26 -22.82 -12.23
CA ALA A 519 21.87 -24.10 -11.67
C ALA A 519 20.38 -24.41 -11.92
N LYS A 520 19.48 -23.48 -11.67
CA LYS A 520 18.05 -23.64 -11.99
C LYS A 520 17.80 -23.92 -13.47
N ALA A 521 18.52 -23.25 -14.36
CA ALA A 521 18.42 -23.48 -15.79
C ALA A 521 18.94 -24.88 -16.20
N GLU A 522 19.98 -25.41 -15.52
CA GLU A 522 20.47 -26.77 -15.72
C GLU A 522 19.44 -27.81 -15.23
N LEU A 523 18.82 -27.61 -14.08
CA LEU A 523 17.74 -28.46 -13.55
C LEU A 523 16.54 -28.49 -14.48
N ARG A 524 16.17 -27.34 -15.06
CA ARG A 524 15.07 -27.24 -16.03
C ARG A 524 15.40 -28.02 -17.32
N LYS A 525 16.66 -27.99 -17.78
CA LYS A 525 17.13 -28.80 -18.89
C LYS A 525 17.18 -30.30 -18.57
N ALA A 526 17.41 -30.65 -17.30
CA ALA A 526 17.35 -32.02 -16.83
C ALA A 526 15.90 -32.56 -16.69
N GLY A 527 14.87 -31.71 -16.95
CA GLY A 527 13.47 -32.13 -17.00
C GLY A 527 12.72 -32.03 -15.67
N LEU A 528 13.28 -31.35 -14.66
CA LEU A 528 12.55 -31.09 -13.42
C LEU A 528 11.43 -30.08 -13.66
N SER A 529 10.29 -30.26 -12.96
CA SER A 529 9.17 -29.31 -13.01
C SER A 529 9.55 -27.97 -12.35
N ASP A 530 8.90 -26.88 -12.75
CA ASP A 530 9.16 -25.57 -12.16
C ASP A 530 8.85 -25.54 -10.65
N GLU A 531 7.91 -26.34 -10.17
CA GLU A 531 7.61 -26.53 -8.76
C GLU A 531 8.78 -27.16 -7.99
N LEU A 532 9.36 -28.26 -8.50
CA LEU A 532 10.55 -28.90 -7.92
C LEU A 532 11.77 -27.99 -7.97
N ILE A 533 11.93 -27.19 -9.02
CA ILE A 533 13.00 -26.21 -9.14
C ILE A 533 12.82 -25.09 -8.11
N ALA A 534 11.62 -24.64 -7.86
CA ALA A 534 11.34 -23.67 -6.79
C ALA A 534 11.68 -24.25 -5.41
N GLU A 535 11.28 -25.51 -5.14
CA GLU A 535 11.57 -26.21 -3.88
C GLU A 535 13.05 -26.59 -3.73
N SER A 536 13.80 -26.71 -4.84
CA SER A 536 15.25 -27.00 -4.79
C SER A 536 16.06 -25.87 -4.14
N THR A 537 15.56 -24.64 -4.19
CA THR A 537 16.14 -23.46 -3.54
C THR A 537 15.44 -23.11 -2.24
N GLY A 538 14.33 -23.80 -1.91
CA GLY A 538 13.58 -23.62 -0.68
C GLY A 538 14.39 -24.03 0.55
N TYR A 539 14.18 -23.28 1.65
CA TYR A 539 14.85 -23.53 2.93
C TYR A 539 13.96 -24.27 3.94
N ALA A 540 12.72 -24.61 3.56
CA ALA A 540 11.81 -25.35 4.42
C ALA A 540 12.30 -26.76 4.68
N ASP A 541 12.11 -27.28 5.90
CA ASP A 541 12.42 -28.67 6.22
C ASP A 541 11.43 -29.59 5.51
N THR A 542 11.91 -30.65 4.90
CA THR A 542 11.09 -31.61 4.15
C THR A 542 11.67 -32.99 4.20
N ASP A 543 10.80 -34.00 4.25
CA ASP A 543 11.14 -35.42 4.16
C ASP A 543 10.85 -36.00 2.76
N ASN A 544 10.43 -35.14 1.80
CA ASN A 544 10.16 -35.57 0.44
C ASN A 544 11.45 -35.86 -0.32
N GLU A 545 11.65 -37.13 -0.71
CA GLU A 545 12.83 -37.57 -1.41
C GLU A 545 13.10 -36.89 -2.74
N GLU A 546 12.01 -36.50 -3.48
CA GLU A 546 12.13 -35.78 -4.75
C GLU A 546 12.70 -34.39 -4.54
N ILE A 547 12.22 -33.67 -3.51
CA ILE A 547 12.72 -32.34 -3.14
C ILE A 547 14.16 -32.43 -2.64
N LEU A 548 14.48 -33.40 -1.80
CA LEU A 548 15.85 -33.60 -1.29
C LEU A 548 16.83 -33.91 -2.43
N ASN A 549 16.42 -34.72 -3.42
CA ASN A 549 17.23 -35.00 -4.58
C ASN A 549 17.40 -33.75 -5.48
N ALA A 550 16.33 -33.00 -5.69
CA ALA A 550 16.40 -31.73 -6.43
C ALA A 550 17.35 -30.74 -5.74
N ARG A 551 17.32 -30.62 -4.41
CA ARG A 551 18.23 -29.78 -3.62
C ARG A 551 19.71 -30.24 -3.76
N LYS A 552 19.96 -31.55 -3.80
CA LYS A 552 21.30 -32.06 -4.00
C LYS A 552 21.83 -31.76 -5.40
N MET A 553 21.01 -32.00 -6.44
CA MET A 553 21.35 -31.67 -7.82
C MET A 553 21.60 -30.17 -7.98
N PHE A 554 20.77 -29.34 -7.33
CA PHE A 554 20.93 -27.88 -7.33
C PHE A 554 22.27 -27.49 -6.69
N ALA A 555 22.60 -28.02 -5.51
CA ALA A 555 23.84 -27.68 -4.81
C ALA A 555 25.08 -28.07 -5.59
N GLU A 556 25.06 -29.22 -6.27
CA GLU A 556 26.16 -29.68 -7.13
C GLU A 556 26.29 -28.75 -8.36
N ALA A 557 25.22 -28.39 -9.01
CA ALA A 557 25.20 -27.47 -10.15
C ALA A 557 25.64 -26.06 -9.74
N GLU A 558 25.16 -25.57 -8.60
CA GLU A 558 25.52 -24.26 -8.07
C GLU A 558 27.01 -24.17 -7.72
N ALA A 559 27.58 -25.17 -7.09
CA ALA A 559 28.99 -25.21 -6.78
C ALA A 559 29.86 -25.15 -8.04
N LYS A 560 29.50 -25.93 -9.07
CA LYS A 560 30.17 -25.91 -10.38
C LYS A 560 30.15 -24.50 -10.99
N TYR A 561 28.96 -23.85 -11.03
CA TYR A 561 28.82 -22.50 -11.60
C TYR A 561 29.50 -21.41 -10.77
N LYS A 562 29.58 -21.54 -9.45
CA LYS A 562 30.32 -20.61 -8.59
C LYS A 562 31.81 -20.58 -8.97
N ASP A 563 32.42 -21.73 -9.27
CA ASP A 563 33.83 -21.79 -9.69
C ASP A 563 34.03 -21.17 -11.09
N GLU A 564 33.14 -21.46 -12.04
CA GLU A 564 33.17 -20.88 -13.40
C GLU A 564 33.02 -19.34 -13.36
N ILE A 565 32.05 -18.83 -12.58
CA ILE A 565 31.74 -17.39 -12.46
C ILE A 565 32.89 -16.63 -11.79
N LYS A 566 33.66 -17.25 -10.89
CA LYS A 566 34.73 -16.57 -10.16
C LYS A 566 35.75 -15.93 -11.10
N ALA A 567 36.17 -16.65 -12.13
CA ALA A 567 37.13 -16.18 -13.13
C ALA A 567 36.53 -15.01 -13.98
N GLU A 568 35.25 -15.11 -14.33
CA GLU A 568 34.52 -14.06 -15.05
C GLU A 568 34.32 -12.80 -14.15
N ALA A 569 34.01 -12.99 -12.87
CA ALA A 569 33.86 -11.89 -11.91
C ALA A 569 35.17 -11.10 -11.74
N ASP A 570 36.31 -11.76 -11.74
CA ASP A 570 37.60 -11.08 -11.64
C ASP A 570 37.93 -10.28 -12.91
N GLN A 571 37.51 -10.76 -14.10
CA GLN A 571 37.60 -9.97 -15.34
C GLN A 571 36.69 -8.76 -15.32
N VAL A 572 35.47 -8.89 -14.82
CA VAL A 572 34.53 -7.78 -14.68
C VAL A 572 35.05 -6.73 -13.68
N ARG A 573 35.66 -7.17 -12.55
CA ARG A 573 36.30 -6.26 -11.60
C ARG A 573 37.46 -5.50 -12.23
N ALA A 574 38.27 -6.19 -13.03
CA ALA A 574 39.37 -5.55 -13.77
C ALA A 574 38.88 -4.57 -14.84
N ALA A 575 37.69 -4.79 -15.43
CA ALA A 575 37.06 -3.88 -16.40
C ALA A 575 36.41 -2.63 -15.74
N GLY A 576 36.34 -2.55 -14.41
CA GLY A 576 35.77 -1.45 -13.65
C GLY A 576 34.47 -1.77 -12.90
N GLY A 577 34.05 -3.04 -12.91
CA GLY A 577 32.81 -3.48 -12.29
C GLY A 577 31.55 -3.09 -13.07
N LEU A 578 30.38 -3.09 -12.41
CA LEU A 578 29.11 -2.74 -13.05
C LEU A 578 29.02 -1.22 -13.28
N PHE A 579 28.71 -0.82 -14.53
CA PHE A 579 28.42 0.56 -14.89
C PHE A 579 26.91 0.82 -14.84
N ILE A 580 26.49 1.78 -14.01
CA ILE A 580 25.10 2.24 -13.94
C ILE A 580 24.95 3.48 -14.83
N LEU A 581 24.01 3.43 -15.76
CA LEU A 581 23.71 4.52 -16.66
C LEU A 581 22.25 4.95 -16.47
N GLY A 582 22.03 6.16 -15.96
CA GLY A 582 20.70 6.76 -15.89
C GLY A 582 20.41 7.59 -17.14
N THR A 583 19.26 7.40 -17.77
CA THR A 583 18.86 8.17 -18.96
C THR A 583 18.18 9.48 -18.62
N GLU A 584 17.71 9.62 -17.37
CA GLU A 584 17.06 10.82 -16.83
C GLU A 584 17.19 10.82 -15.31
N ARG A 585 16.90 11.97 -14.68
CA ARG A 585 16.70 12.05 -13.23
C ARG A 585 15.26 11.69 -12.90
N HIS A 586 15.10 10.91 -11.84
CA HIS A 586 13.78 10.57 -11.30
C HIS A 586 13.19 11.74 -10.50
N GLU A 587 11.91 11.67 -10.20
CA GLU A 587 11.21 12.65 -9.36
C GLU A 587 11.81 12.79 -7.94
N SER A 588 12.50 11.76 -7.45
CA SER A 588 13.18 11.77 -6.15
C SER A 588 14.64 11.38 -6.29
N ARG A 589 15.52 12.14 -5.61
CA ARG A 589 16.97 11.85 -5.48
C ARG A 589 17.23 10.48 -4.86
N ARG A 590 16.31 10.03 -4.04
CA ARG A 590 16.34 8.70 -3.40
C ARG A 590 16.34 7.58 -4.46
N ILE A 591 15.48 7.66 -5.46
CA ILE A 591 15.41 6.68 -6.56
C ILE A 591 16.70 6.66 -7.36
N ASP A 592 17.27 7.83 -7.65
CA ASP A 592 18.60 7.94 -8.30
C ASP A 592 19.70 7.25 -7.48
N ASN A 593 19.68 7.43 -6.16
CA ASN A 593 20.64 6.80 -5.26
C ASN A 593 20.44 5.28 -5.16
N GLN A 594 19.21 4.79 -5.22
CA GLN A 594 18.93 3.36 -5.30
C GLN A 594 19.43 2.73 -6.60
N LEU A 595 19.29 3.45 -7.73
CA LEU A 595 19.83 3.02 -9.01
C LEU A 595 21.36 2.95 -8.95
N ARG A 596 22.04 4.01 -8.46
CA ARG A 596 23.50 4.00 -8.23
C ARG A 596 23.93 2.88 -7.29
N GLY A 597 23.15 2.62 -6.22
CA GLY A 597 23.42 1.60 -5.21
C GLY A 597 23.42 0.17 -5.72
N ARG A 598 23.04 -0.06 -6.99
CA ARG A 598 23.16 -1.38 -7.61
C ARG A 598 24.58 -1.78 -7.95
N ALA A 599 25.51 -0.82 -8.05
CA ALA A 599 26.94 -1.04 -8.28
C ALA A 599 27.77 -0.71 -7.04
N GLY A 600 28.98 -1.26 -6.94
CA GLY A 600 29.94 -0.97 -5.86
C GLY A 600 29.56 -1.59 -4.52
N ARG A 601 29.03 -2.82 -4.50
CA ARG A 601 28.59 -3.52 -3.29
C ARG A 601 29.76 -4.25 -2.64
N GLN A 602 29.81 -4.27 -1.30
CA GLN A 602 30.80 -4.99 -0.49
C GLN A 602 32.25 -4.74 -0.91
N GLY A 603 32.56 -3.50 -1.35
CA GLY A 603 33.88 -3.09 -1.78
C GLY A 603 34.26 -3.50 -3.21
N ASP A 604 33.32 -3.99 -4.02
CA ASP A 604 33.53 -4.19 -5.45
C ASP A 604 33.65 -2.83 -6.17
N PRO A 605 34.42 -2.74 -7.26
CA PRO A 605 34.44 -1.54 -8.10
C PRO A 605 33.10 -1.37 -8.83
N GLY A 606 32.82 -0.17 -9.27
CA GLY A 606 31.64 0.16 -10.03
C GLY A 606 31.68 1.62 -10.45
N GLU A 607 30.85 1.97 -11.42
CA GLU A 607 30.75 3.33 -11.91
C GLU A 607 29.27 3.73 -12.08
N SER A 608 28.97 5.04 -11.97
CA SER A 608 27.63 5.52 -12.31
C SER A 608 27.70 6.86 -13.04
N ARG A 609 26.79 7.10 -13.98
CA ARG A 609 26.62 8.38 -14.67
C ARG A 609 25.20 8.57 -15.15
N PHE A 610 24.69 9.80 -15.04
CA PHE A 610 23.41 10.20 -15.61
C PHE A 610 23.63 11.03 -16.87
N TYR A 611 22.83 10.73 -17.89
CA TYR A 611 22.74 11.46 -19.15
C TYR A 611 21.40 12.16 -19.20
N LEU A 612 21.41 13.47 -19.32
CA LEU A 612 20.23 14.31 -19.15
C LEU A 612 20.03 15.18 -20.40
N SER A 613 18.80 15.64 -20.60
CA SER A 613 18.45 16.61 -21.62
C SER A 613 17.65 17.77 -21.03
N LEU A 614 17.73 18.94 -21.67
CA LEU A 614 16.86 20.06 -21.32
C LEU A 614 15.38 19.80 -21.68
N GLU A 615 15.12 18.82 -22.55
CA GLU A 615 13.78 18.38 -22.93
C GLU A 615 13.19 17.35 -21.96
N ASP A 616 13.99 16.81 -21.02
CA ASP A 616 13.51 15.87 -20.00
C ASP A 616 12.43 16.54 -19.13
N ASP A 617 11.40 15.78 -18.76
CA ASP A 617 10.20 16.30 -18.06
C ASP A 617 10.54 17.10 -16.80
N ILE A 618 11.51 16.68 -15.99
CA ILE A 618 11.94 17.43 -14.81
C ILE A 618 12.46 18.82 -15.17
N MET A 619 13.25 18.89 -16.24
CA MET A 619 13.81 20.18 -16.68
C MET A 619 12.76 21.06 -17.35
N ARG A 620 11.87 20.46 -18.14
CA ARG A 620 10.78 21.15 -18.84
C ARG A 620 9.76 21.74 -17.87
N LEU A 621 9.36 21.00 -16.82
CA LEU A 621 8.29 21.39 -15.91
C LEU A 621 8.77 22.17 -14.68
N PHE A 622 9.97 21.91 -14.20
CA PHE A 622 10.50 22.50 -12.96
C PHE A 622 11.84 23.21 -13.13
N GLY A 623 12.41 23.19 -14.34
CA GLY A 623 13.62 23.92 -14.66
C GLY A 623 13.43 25.44 -14.64
N SER A 624 14.48 26.19 -14.33
CA SER A 624 14.45 27.64 -14.34
C SER A 624 14.41 28.18 -15.77
N GLU A 625 13.40 29.00 -16.13
CA GLU A 625 13.30 29.67 -17.43
C GLU A 625 14.57 30.46 -17.79
N ARG A 626 15.25 31.01 -16.77
CA ARG A 626 16.53 31.73 -16.96
C ARG A 626 17.63 30.81 -17.49
N VAL A 627 17.65 29.54 -17.03
CA VAL A 627 18.64 28.55 -17.49
C VAL A 627 18.32 28.15 -18.92
N MET A 628 17.05 27.90 -19.23
CA MET A 628 16.57 27.55 -20.57
C MET A 628 16.88 28.68 -21.57
N GLY A 629 16.52 29.93 -21.24
CA GLY A 629 16.78 31.11 -22.10
C GLY A 629 18.26 31.45 -22.27
N MET A 630 19.10 31.11 -21.28
CA MET A 630 20.56 31.28 -21.41
C MET A 630 21.16 30.27 -22.39
N MET A 631 20.65 29.03 -22.36
CA MET A 631 21.12 27.92 -23.21
C MET A 631 20.70 28.09 -24.67
N GLU A 632 19.51 28.62 -24.95
CA GLU A 632 19.07 28.95 -26.31
C GLU A 632 20.00 29.98 -26.96
N LYS A 633 20.50 30.94 -26.17
CA LYS A 633 21.43 31.98 -26.66
C LYS A 633 22.87 31.51 -26.90
N LEU A 634 23.28 30.40 -26.29
CA LEU A 634 24.64 29.85 -26.40
C LEU A 634 24.91 29.10 -27.71
N GLY A 635 23.89 28.81 -28.53
CA GLY A 635 24.04 28.18 -29.83
C GLY A 635 24.76 26.82 -29.82
N VAL A 636 24.64 26.07 -28.73
CA VAL A 636 25.31 24.78 -28.54
C VAL A 636 24.72 23.73 -29.47
N ASP A 637 25.61 22.97 -30.16
CA ASP A 637 25.24 21.86 -31.03
C ASP A 637 24.58 20.70 -30.22
N GLU A 638 23.69 19.93 -30.88
CA GLU A 638 22.92 18.86 -30.25
C GLU A 638 23.77 17.74 -29.63
N ASP A 639 24.93 17.47 -30.23
CA ASP A 639 25.84 16.40 -29.82
C ASP A 639 26.93 16.85 -28.83
N THR A 640 27.01 18.17 -28.53
CA THR A 640 27.99 18.70 -27.61
C THR A 640 27.46 18.67 -26.16
N PRO A 641 28.19 18.04 -25.21
CA PRO A 641 27.82 18.08 -23.81
C PRO A 641 27.98 19.48 -23.24
N ILE A 642 26.97 19.91 -22.49
CA ILE A 642 26.94 21.18 -21.79
C ILE A 642 27.63 21.01 -20.44
N ASP A 643 28.46 21.99 -20.01
CA ASP A 643 29.18 21.92 -18.72
C ASP A 643 28.17 21.75 -17.54
N ALA A 644 28.27 20.60 -16.88
CA ALA A 644 27.31 20.14 -15.90
C ALA A 644 27.25 20.95 -14.60
N LYS A 645 28.29 21.71 -14.22
CA LYS A 645 28.37 22.39 -12.92
C LYS A 645 27.28 23.43 -12.70
N ILE A 646 26.94 24.19 -13.73
CA ILE A 646 25.89 25.22 -13.67
C ILE A 646 24.50 24.56 -13.63
N LEU A 647 24.32 23.48 -14.40
CA LEU A 647 23.05 22.79 -14.55
C LEU A 647 22.77 21.83 -13.41
N SER A 648 23.78 21.21 -12.79
CA SER A 648 23.62 20.28 -11.67
C SER A 648 22.84 20.91 -10.50
N ASN A 649 23.13 22.16 -10.17
CA ASN A 649 22.37 22.86 -9.12
C ASN A 649 20.91 23.12 -9.52
N ALA A 650 20.67 23.44 -10.80
CA ALA A 650 19.31 23.67 -11.30
C ALA A 650 18.49 22.38 -11.28
N ILE A 651 19.08 21.27 -11.71
CA ILE A 651 18.47 19.94 -11.69
C ILE A 651 18.17 19.50 -10.26
N GLU A 652 19.13 19.64 -9.34
CA GLU A 652 18.93 19.31 -7.93
C GLU A 652 17.81 20.16 -7.30
N ASN A 653 17.72 21.43 -7.63
CA ASN A 653 16.66 22.31 -7.14
C ASN A 653 15.30 21.92 -7.74
N ALA A 654 15.26 21.53 -9.02
CA ALA A 654 14.04 21.02 -9.65
C ALA A 654 13.55 19.73 -8.94
N GLN A 655 14.43 18.76 -8.69
CA GLN A 655 14.10 17.56 -7.93
C GLN A 655 13.59 17.90 -6.52
N LYS A 656 14.24 18.82 -5.79
CA LYS A 656 13.77 19.26 -4.46
C LYS A 656 12.39 19.88 -4.50
N GLN A 657 12.04 20.61 -5.55
CA GLN A 657 10.69 21.18 -5.71
C GLN A 657 9.65 20.07 -5.92
N VAL A 658 9.97 19.06 -6.74
CA VAL A 658 9.10 17.90 -6.96
C VAL A 658 8.92 17.12 -5.65
N GLU A 659 10.02 16.81 -4.94
CA GLU A 659 10.01 16.12 -3.65
C GLU A 659 9.13 16.88 -2.64
N SER A 660 9.34 18.18 -2.47
CA SER A 660 8.56 19.03 -1.55
C SER A 660 7.08 19.05 -1.90
N ARG A 661 6.74 19.13 -3.19
CA ARG A 661 5.34 19.07 -3.65
C ARG A 661 4.71 17.73 -3.35
N ASN A 662 5.40 16.64 -3.66
CA ASN A 662 4.92 15.29 -3.40
C ASN A 662 4.72 15.06 -1.89
N PHE A 663 5.66 15.52 -1.06
CA PHE A 663 5.53 15.50 0.41
C PHE A 663 4.31 16.30 0.88
N GLN A 664 4.13 17.52 0.38
CA GLN A 664 2.98 18.34 0.76
C GLN A 664 1.66 17.67 0.38
N THR A 665 1.59 17.05 -0.80
CA THR A 665 0.39 16.30 -1.22
C THR A 665 0.10 15.13 -0.28
N ARG A 666 1.12 14.32 0.07
CA ARG A 666 0.95 13.19 1.02
C ARG A 666 0.54 13.69 2.41
N LYS A 667 1.13 14.79 2.87
CA LYS A 667 0.79 15.42 4.15
C LYS A 667 -0.66 15.88 4.18
N THR A 668 -1.11 16.57 3.13
CA THR A 668 -2.50 17.03 3.03
C THR A 668 -3.50 15.85 3.01
N VAL A 669 -3.18 14.79 2.25
CA VAL A 669 -4.01 13.56 2.25
C VAL A 669 -4.10 12.98 3.66
N LEU A 670 -2.98 12.94 4.40
CA LEU A 670 -2.97 12.43 5.77
C LEU A 670 -3.76 13.33 6.72
N GLU A 671 -3.65 14.65 6.61
CA GLU A 671 -4.39 15.62 7.44
C GLU A 671 -5.92 15.43 7.29
N TYR A 672 -6.40 15.13 6.09
CA TYR A 672 -7.80 14.76 5.88
C TYR A 672 -8.13 13.38 6.44
N ASP A 673 -7.26 12.38 6.23
CA ASP A 673 -7.54 11.03 6.75
C ASP A 673 -7.42 10.93 8.27
N ASP A 674 -6.67 11.80 8.94
CA ASP A 674 -6.59 11.82 10.41
C ASP A 674 -7.97 12.09 11.05
N VAL A 675 -8.86 12.84 10.37
CA VAL A 675 -10.26 12.99 10.79
C VAL A 675 -10.99 11.65 10.71
N MET A 676 -10.91 11.01 9.55
CA MET A 676 -11.48 9.68 9.34
C MET A 676 -10.88 8.63 10.29
N ASN A 677 -9.58 8.74 10.59
CA ASN A 677 -8.89 7.82 11.48
C ASN A 677 -9.39 7.92 12.92
N THR A 678 -9.73 9.12 13.37
CA THR A 678 -10.35 9.32 14.69
C THR A 678 -11.73 8.65 14.74
N GLN A 679 -12.55 8.86 13.73
CA GLN A 679 -13.87 8.22 13.61
C GLN A 679 -13.73 6.69 13.51
N ARG A 680 -12.80 6.20 12.68
CA ARG A 680 -12.49 4.77 12.49
C ARG A 680 -12.14 4.09 13.81
N LYS A 681 -11.27 4.68 14.62
CA LYS A 681 -10.90 4.13 15.93
C LYS A 681 -12.12 3.97 16.84
N VAL A 682 -12.98 4.98 16.91
CA VAL A 682 -14.20 4.93 17.75
C VAL A 682 -15.13 3.80 17.28
N ILE A 683 -15.42 3.75 15.96
CA ILE A 683 -16.34 2.74 15.40
C ILE A 683 -15.76 1.32 15.56
N TYR A 684 -14.48 1.11 15.27
CA TYR A 684 -13.87 -0.21 15.35
C TYR A 684 -13.74 -0.70 16.80
N GLU A 685 -13.49 0.19 17.77
CA GLU A 685 -13.50 -0.14 19.17
C GLU A 685 -14.91 -0.53 19.66
N GLN A 686 -15.92 0.25 19.32
CA GLN A 686 -17.31 -0.07 19.63
C GLN A 686 -17.73 -1.41 19.01
N ARG A 687 -17.40 -1.60 17.74
CA ARG A 687 -17.68 -2.85 17.03
C ARG A 687 -16.99 -4.04 17.67
N ARG A 688 -15.77 -3.87 18.16
CA ARG A 688 -15.02 -4.91 18.87
C ARG A 688 -15.72 -5.31 20.18
N LYS A 689 -16.14 -4.34 20.98
CA LYS A 689 -16.91 -4.60 22.23
C LYS A 689 -18.19 -5.40 21.95
N VAL A 690 -18.91 -5.08 20.87
CA VAL A 690 -20.09 -5.83 20.46
C VAL A 690 -19.75 -7.26 20.02
N LEU A 691 -18.67 -7.47 19.28
CA LEU A 691 -18.21 -8.80 18.86
C LEU A 691 -17.81 -9.67 20.06
N ASP A 692 -17.10 -9.10 21.01
CA ASP A 692 -16.64 -9.78 22.23
C ASP A 692 -17.81 -10.05 23.21
N GLY A 693 -18.96 -9.40 22.99
CA GLY A 693 -20.19 -9.63 23.77
C GLY A 693 -20.24 -8.93 25.10
N GLU A 694 -19.43 -7.88 25.29
CA GLU A 694 -19.42 -7.10 26.53
C GLU A 694 -20.73 -6.32 26.70
N ASN A 695 -21.38 -6.51 27.86
CA ASN A 695 -22.53 -5.72 28.37
C ASN A 695 -23.56 -5.24 27.33
N LEU A 696 -23.96 -6.10 26.39
CA LEU A 696 -24.88 -5.72 25.29
C LEU A 696 -26.21 -5.19 25.83
N LYS A 697 -26.76 -5.79 26.88
CA LYS A 697 -28.00 -5.34 27.53
C LYS A 697 -27.88 -3.91 28.04
N GLU A 698 -26.82 -3.60 28.77
CA GLU A 698 -26.58 -2.27 29.33
C GLU A 698 -26.38 -1.25 28.19
N SER A 699 -25.66 -1.62 27.13
CA SER A 699 -25.47 -0.78 25.95
C SER A 699 -26.79 -0.45 25.25
N VAL A 700 -27.67 -1.43 25.07
CA VAL A 700 -29.01 -1.22 24.47
C VAL A 700 -29.87 -0.36 25.37
N GLN A 701 -29.86 -0.55 26.69
CA GLN A 701 -30.61 0.29 27.63
C GLN A 701 -30.10 1.75 27.61
N THR A 702 -28.77 1.94 27.55
CA THR A 702 -28.19 3.29 27.45
C THR A 702 -28.60 3.96 26.14
N MET A 703 -28.52 3.24 25.01
CA MET A 703 -28.99 3.75 23.70
C MET A 703 -30.48 4.13 23.76
N LEU A 704 -31.30 3.29 24.36
CA LEU A 704 -32.74 3.53 24.50
C LEU A 704 -33.00 4.80 25.29
N SER A 705 -32.33 4.96 26.45
CA SER A 705 -32.41 6.19 27.26
C SER A 705 -31.99 7.43 26.47
N THR A 706 -30.86 7.35 25.76
CA THR A 706 -30.35 8.44 24.95
C THR A 706 -31.33 8.83 23.82
N VAL A 707 -31.83 7.85 23.08
CA VAL A 707 -32.79 8.11 21.98
C VAL A 707 -34.06 8.78 22.50
N ILE A 708 -34.63 8.27 23.60
CA ILE A 708 -35.84 8.86 24.19
C ILE A 708 -35.58 10.28 24.71
N SER A 709 -34.49 10.49 25.45
CA SER A 709 -34.18 11.82 26.00
C SER A 709 -33.89 12.85 24.90
N THR A 710 -33.19 12.45 23.85
CA THR A 710 -32.87 13.33 22.71
C THR A 710 -34.17 13.75 22.00
N GLU A 711 -35.07 12.82 21.75
CA GLU A 711 -36.36 13.09 21.09
C GLU A 711 -37.25 14.02 21.94
N VAL A 712 -37.34 13.75 23.25
CA VAL A 712 -38.07 14.62 24.18
C VAL A 712 -37.50 16.03 24.21
N GLN A 713 -36.19 16.17 24.31
CA GLN A 713 -35.52 17.46 24.33
C GLN A 713 -35.65 18.23 23.01
N ALA A 714 -35.53 17.54 21.88
CA ALA A 714 -35.67 18.17 20.55
C ALA A 714 -37.03 18.84 20.37
N HIS A 715 -38.13 18.23 20.85
CA HIS A 715 -39.47 18.76 20.76
C HIS A 715 -39.85 19.72 21.91
N MET A 716 -39.12 19.65 23.03
CA MET A 716 -39.36 20.59 24.13
C MET A 716 -38.64 21.93 23.93
N GLY A 717 -37.47 21.94 23.25
CA GLY A 717 -36.67 23.14 23.04
C GLY A 717 -36.34 23.90 24.33
N GLU A 718 -36.56 25.22 24.37
CA GLU A 718 -36.35 26.09 25.53
C GLU A 718 -37.59 26.19 26.45
N LEU A 719 -38.65 25.46 26.16
CA LEU A 719 -39.90 25.50 26.90
C LEU A 719 -39.75 24.77 28.25
N LYS A 720 -40.41 25.26 29.28
CA LYS A 720 -40.47 24.57 30.60
C LYS A 720 -41.39 23.34 30.58
N HIS A 721 -42.40 23.37 29.78
CA HIS A 721 -43.37 22.30 29.63
C HIS A 721 -43.66 22.08 28.14
N MET A 722 -43.85 20.84 27.76
CA MET A 722 -44.20 20.45 26.39
C MET A 722 -45.69 20.70 26.16
N ASP A 723 -46.08 21.12 24.95
CA ASP A 723 -47.46 21.17 24.55
C ASP A 723 -47.97 19.84 24.03
N ALA A 724 -49.30 19.69 23.91
CA ALA A 724 -49.90 18.41 23.49
C ALA A 724 -49.66 18.08 22.03
N GLU A 725 -49.30 19.04 21.16
CA GLU A 725 -48.96 18.78 19.76
C GLU A 725 -47.57 18.18 19.65
N ASN A 726 -46.56 18.81 20.23
CA ASN A 726 -45.21 18.30 20.30
C ASN A 726 -45.14 16.94 20.99
N TRP A 727 -45.88 16.76 22.09
CA TRP A 727 -45.96 15.45 22.76
C TRP A 727 -46.54 14.35 21.85
N ARG A 728 -47.51 14.65 21.01
CA ARG A 728 -48.05 13.69 20.04
C ARG A 728 -47.03 13.34 18.99
N GLU A 729 -46.19 14.28 18.57
CA GLU A 729 -45.10 14.02 17.63
C GLU A 729 -44.04 13.10 18.25
N VAL A 730 -43.58 13.37 19.47
CA VAL A 730 -42.67 12.46 20.21
C VAL A 730 -43.29 11.06 20.31
N CYS A 731 -44.53 10.94 20.74
CA CYS A 731 -45.19 9.64 20.82
C CYS A 731 -45.33 8.96 19.46
N ALA A 732 -45.51 9.71 18.37
CA ALA A 732 -45.61 9.17 17.02
C ALA A 732 -44.33 8.50 16.54
N GLN A 733 -43.13 8.97 16.93
CA GLN A 733 -41.83 8.38 16.62
C GLN A 733 -41.73 6.97 17.22
N PHE A 734 -42.23 6.74 18.41
CA PHE A 734 -42.15 5.45 19.11
C PHE A 734 -43.37 4.55 18.89
N ARG A 735 -44.34 5.00 18.08
CA ARG A 735 -45.54 4.21 17.75
C ARG A 735 -45.17 2.96 16.97
N GLY A 736 -45.70 1.81 17.46
CA GLY A 736 -45.38 0.52 16.86
C GLY A 736 -44.06 -0.09 17.31
N LEU A 737 -43.22 0.66 18.03
CA LEU A 737 -42.03 0.11 18.71
C LEU A 737 -42.44 -0.39 20.12
N PHE A 738 -42.70 0.52 21.01
CA PHE A 738 -43.13 0.22 22.37
C PHE A 738 -44.40 0.97 22.82
N LEU A 739 -44.95 1.84 21.97
CA LEU A 739 -46.19 2.56 22.24
C LEU A 739 -47.32 2.07 21.35
N ARG A 740 -48.51 1.98 21.94
CA ARG A 740 -49.79 1.74 21.22
C ARG A 740 -50.40 3.10 20.81
N PRO A 741 -51.35 3.12 19.80
CA PRO A 741 -51.92 4.38 19.29
C PRO A 741 -52.66 5.22 20.34
N ASP A 742 -53.11 4.61 21.43
CA ASP A 742 -53.93 5.27 22.45
C ASP A 742 -53.22 5.45 23.81
N GLU A 743 -51.92 5.12 23.90
CA GLU A 743 -51.11 5.34 25.12
C GLU A 743 -50.65 6.79 25.23
N PHE A 744 -50.56 7.30 26.45
CA PHE A 744 -50.00 8.61 26.84
C PHE A 744 -50.64 9.80 26.10
N LYS A 745 -51.96 9.83 25.97
CA LYS A 745 -52.68 11.01 25.48
C LYS A 745 -52.89 11.98 26.62
N PHE A 746 -52.11 13.05 26.62
CA PHE A 746 -52.21 14.12 27.61
C PHE A 746 -52.78 15.40 26.98
N THR A 747 -53.52 16.20 27.77
CA THR A 747 -53.88 17.57 27.47
C THR A 747 -52.75 18.53 27.88
N ASP A 748 -52.80 19.80 27.42
CA ASP A 748 -51.80 20.79 27.78
C ASP A 748 -51.77 21.06 29.31
N GLU A 749 -52.92 20.93 29.99
CA GLU A 749 -53.01 21.09 31.44
C GLU A 749 -52.39 19.94 32.21
N GLU A 750 -52.47 18.71 31.70
CA GLU A 750 -51.80 17.54 32.28
C GLU A 750 -50.30 17.60 32.04
N LEU A 751 -49.86 18.04 30.87
CA LEU A 751 -48.44 18.17 30.52
C LEU A 751 -47.71 19.24 31.36
N GLN A 752 -48.39 20.24 31.87
CA GLN A 752 -47.82 21.24 32.82
C GLN A 752 -47.32 20.62 34.11
N GLN A 753 -47.74 19.39 34.46
CA GLN A 753 -47.25 18.65 35.62
C GLN A 753 -45.93 17.87 35.38
N TYR A 754 -45.52 17.76 34.15
CA TYR A 754 -44.32 17.02 33.75
C TYR A 754 -43.25 17.96 33.26
N ASP A 755 -42.02 17.74 33.66
CA ASP A 755 -40.84 18.31 33.06
C ASP A 755 -40.23 17.30 32.04
N ALA A 756 -39.18 17.69 31.33
CA ALA A 756 -38.53 16.86 30.34
C ALA A 756 -38.08 15.53 30.90
N GLN A 757 -37.58 15.52 32.14
CA GLN A 757 -37.07 14.31 32.77
C GLN A 757 -38.22 13.34 33.11
N ALA A 758 -39.31 13.81 33.63
CA ALA A 758 -40.49 13.01 33.98
C ALA A 758 -41.14 12.38 32.74
N LEU A 759 -41.19 13.14 31.60
CA LEU A 759 -41.68 12.60 30.34
C LEU A 759 -40.71 11.53 29.79
N THR A 760 -39.40 11.76 29.90
CA THR A 760 -38.38 10.81 29.52
C THR A 760 -38.49 9.53 30.35
N ASP A 761 -38.58 9.64 31.65
CA ASP A 761 -38.72 8.50 32.58
C ASP A 761 -39.96 7.66 32.27
N LEU A 762 -41.11 8.32 31.96
CA LEU A 762 -42.35 7.66 31.59
C LEU A 762 -42.21 6.79 30.33
N LEU A 763 -41.52 7.33 29.29
CA LEU A 763 -41.28 6.61 28.06
C LEU A 763 -40.24 5.48 28.28
N GLN A 764 -39.22 5.72 29.09
CA GLN A 764 -38.19 4.73 29.42
C GLN A 764 -38.73 3.54 30.19
N GLU A 765 -39.60 3.76 31.17
CA GLU A 765 -40.28 2.71 31.93
C GLU A 765 -41.07 1.81 30.97
N ARG A 766 -41.84 2.43 30.08
CA ARG A 766 -42.62 1.70 29.08
C ARG A 766 -41.77 0.89 28.10
N ALA A 767 -40.71 1.47 27.62
CA ALA A 767 -39.80 0.82 26.70
C ALA A 767 -39.07 -0.36 27.38
N SER A 768 -38.65 -0.17 28.64
CA SER A 768 -38.01 -1.21 29.44
C SER A 768 -38.94 -2.41 29.71
N ASP A 769 -40.22 -2.17 29.97
CA ASP A 769 -41.25 -3.22 30.14
C ASP A 769 -41.37 -4.07 28.87
N ILE A 770 -41.47 -3.44 27.70
CA ILE A 770 -41.60 -4.15 26.41
C ILE A 770 -40.30 -4.93 26.09
N TYR A 771 -39.15 -4.30 26.36
CA TYR A 771 -37.87 -4.97 26.19
C TYR A 771 -37.76 -6.22 27.10
N ALA A 772 -38.14 -6.12 28.39
CA ALA A 772 -38.11 -7.24 29.34
C ALA A 772 -39.05 -8.38 28.93
N ARG A 773 -40.24 -8.05 28.42
CA ARG A 773 -41.18 -9.05 27.84
C ARG A 773 -40.57 -9.79 26.66
N LYS A 774 -39.94 -9.03 25.75
CA LYS A 774 -39.28 -9.62 24.57
C LYS A 774 -38.13 -10.53 24.96
N GLU A 775 -37.32 -10.12 25.94
CA GLU A 775 -36.25 -10.93 26.51
C GLU A 775 -36.78 -12.22 27.16
N ALA A 776 -37.90 -12.15 27.91
CA ALA A 776 -38.55 -13.31 28.50
C ALA A 776 -39.12 -14.28 27.45
N GLU A 777 -39.65 -13.75 26.33
CA GLU A 777 -40.18 -14.56 25.22
C GLU A 777 -39.10 -15.30 24.44
N LEU A 778 -37.96 -14.67 24.17
CA LEU A 778 -36.86 -15.21 23.38
C LEU A 778 -35.87 -16.03 24.22
N GLY A 779 -35.76 -15.71 25.49
CA GLY A 779 -34.68 -16.17 26.36
C GLY A 779 -33.42 -15.36 26.21
N GLU A 780 -32.67 -15.20 27.31
CA GLU A 780 -31.49 -14.35 27.39
C GLU A 780 -30.45 -14.64 26.30
N PRO A 781 -30.03 -15.89 25.99
CA PRO A 781 -28.98 -16.14 24.99
C PRO A 781 -29.36 -15.67 23.57
N LEU A 782 -30.63 -15.91 23.18
CA LEU A 782 -31.10 -15.54 21.85
C LEU A 782 -31.29 -14.02 21.72
N MET A 783 -31.71 -13.37 22.81
CA MET A 783 -31.85 -11.93 22.89
C MET A 783 -30.47 -11.25 22.76
N ARG A 784 -29.42 -11.73 23.46
CA ARG A 784 -28.04 -11.21 23.34
C ARG A 784 -27.50 -11.37 21.90
N GLU A 785 -27.81 -12.50 21.25
CA GLU A 785 -27.40 -12.72 19.87
C GLU A 785 -28.15 -11.79 18.89
N LEU A 786 -29.47 -11.59 19.10
CA LEU A 786 -30.26 -10.64 18.31
C LEU A 786 -29.69 -9.23 18.41
N GLU A 787 -29.38 -8.76 19.62
CA GLU A 787 -28.79 -7.44 19.85
C GLU A 787 -27.47 -7.30 19.13
N ARG A 788 -26.58 -8.29 19.26
CA ARG A 788 -25.29 -8.32 18.57
C ARG A 788 -25.44 -8.22 17.07
N VAL A 789 -26.31 -9.01 16.47
CA VAL A 789 -26.56 -9.01 15.03
C VAL A 789 -27.08 -7.66 14.56
N MET A 790 -28.05 -7.07 15.28
CA MET A 790 -28.63 -5.79 14.90
C MET A 790 -27.63 -4.65 15.06
N MET A 791 -26.88 -4.60 16.16
CA MET A 791 -25.85 -3.59 16.38
C MET A 791 -24.76 -3.63 15.31
N LEU A 792 -24.19 -4.82 15.04
CA LEU A 792 -23.14 -4.97 14.01
C LEU A 792 -23.65 -4.54 12.63
N ARG A 793 -24.86 -4.98 12.27
CA ARG A 793 -25.42 -4.68 10.96
C ARG A 793 -25.69 -3.18 10.76
N VAL A 794 -26.26 -2.52 11.77
CA VAL A 794 -26.55 -1.08 11.69
C VAL A 794 -25.25 -0.28 11.67
N VAL A 795 -24.28 -0.62 12.53
CA VAL A 795 -22.98 0.04 12.53
C VAL A 795 -22.30 -0.08 11.16
N ASP A 796 -22.27 -1.28 10.57
CA ASP A 796 -21.64 -1.52 9.29
C ASP A 796 -22.33 -0.73 8.15
N GLU A 797 -23.68 -0.71 8.11
CA GLU A 797 -24.45 0.05 7.12
C GLU A 797 -24.12 1.55 7.17
N TYR A 798 -24.27 2.17 8.34
CA TYR A 798 -24.04 3.60 8.52
C TYR A 798 -22.58 4.02 8.39
N TRP A 799 -21.66 3.17 8.82
CA TRP A 799 -20.23 3.44 8.67
C TRP A 799 -19.80 3.47 7.20
N MET A 800 -20.26 2.51 6.39
CA MET A 800 -19.99 2.49 4.95
C MET A 800 -20.55 3.73 4.25
N ASP A 801 -21.77 4.16 4.62
CA ASP A 801 -22.37 5.37 4.06
C ASP A 801 -21.59 6.63 4.50
N ASN A 802 -21.10 6.67 5.73
CA ASN A 802 -20.28 7.78 6.22
C ASN A 802 -18.93 7.86 5.49
N ILE A 803 -18.29 6.74 5.16
CA ILE A 803 -17.04 6.74 4.37
C ILE A 803 -17.28 7.44 3.03
N ASP A 804 -18.36 7.10 2.33
CA ASP A 804 -18.70 7.71 1.05
C ASP A 804 -19.05 9.20 1.22
N ALA A 805 -19.87 9.57 2.21
CA ALA A 805 -20.23 10.95 2.48
C ALA A 805 -19.02 11.83 2.87
N MET A 806 -18.08 11.32 3.65
CA MET A 806 -16.84 12.02 3.98
C MET A 806 -15.93 12.19 2.76
N GLN A 807 -15.95 11.24 1.83
CA GLN A 807 -15.22 11.35 0.58
C GLN A 807 -15.82 12.43 -0.34
N GLU A 808 -17.14 12.50 -0.42
CA GLU A 808 -17.84 13.57 -1.14
C GLU A 808 -17.56 14.95 -0.52
N LEU A 809 -17.62 15.06 0.81
CA LEU A 809 -17.26 16.28 1.53
C LEU A 809 -15.83 16.73 1.18
N ARG A 810 -14.88 15.81 1.15
CA ARG A 810 -13.46 16.11 0.81
C ARG A 810 -13.33 16.70 -0.59
N GLN A 811 -14.12 16.26 -1.57
CA GLN A 811 -14.07 16.78 -2.93
C GLN A 811 -14.56 18.22 -3.01
N GLY A 812 -15.60 18.57 -2.23
CA GLY A 812 -16.21 19.91 -2.24
C GLY A 812 -15.56 20.93 -1.30
N ILE A 813 -14.87 20.48 -0.26
CA ILE A 813 -14.40 21.34 0.84
C ILE A 813 -13.38 22.39 0.42
N GLY A 814 -12.63 22.14 -0.66
CA GLY A 814 -11.64 23.08 -1.22
C GLY A 814 -12.23 24.44 -1.60
N LEU A 815 -13.51 24.49 -1.95
CA LEU A 815 -14.23 25.72 -2.25
C LEU A 815 -14.37 26.66 -1.04
N ARG A 816 -14.23 26.15 0.19
CA ARG A 816 -14.25 26.94 1.42
C ARG A 816 -13.07 27.92 1.50
N ALA A 817 -11.95 27.63 0.81
CA ALA A 817 -10.80 28.52 0.73
C ALA A 817 -11.13 29.90 0.12
N TYR A 818 -12.09 29.99 -0.81
CA TYR A 818 -12.55 31.26 -1.36
C TYR A 818 -13.24 32.16 -0.30
N GLY A 819 -13.82 31.53 0.74
CA GLY A 819 -14.39 32.24 1.91
C GLY A 819 -13.35 32.50 3.02
N GLN A 820 -12.05 32.40 2.74
CA GLN A 820 -10.94 32.57 3.71
C GLN A 820 -10.98 31.56 4.88
N ASN A 821 -11.67 30.45 4.74
CA ASN A 821 -11.65 29.36 5.70
C ASN A 821 -10.60 28.33 5.30
N ASP A 822 -9.83 27.86 6.26
CA ASP A 822 -8.93 26.74 6.02
C ASP A 822 -9.74 25.48 5.71
N PRO A 823 -9.56 24.85 4.52
CA PRO A 823 -10.35 23.68 4.13
C PRO A 823 -10.21 22.49 5.08
N VAL A 824 -9.04 22.28 5.70
CA VAL A 824 -8.82 21.19 6.66
C VAL A 824 -9.59 21.43 7.95
N VAL A 825 -9.65 22.70 8.42
CA VAL A 825 -10.41 23.07 9.61
C VAL A 825 -11.91 22.93 9.34
N ALA A 826 -12.38 23.38 8.16
CA ALA A 826 -13.75 23.21 7.75
C ALA A 826 -14.15 21.73 7.66
N TYR A 827 -13.30 20.89 7.06
CA TYR A 827 -13.52 19.47 6.96
C TYR A 827 -13.60 18.77 8.34
N LYS A 828 -12.74 19.18 9.28
CA LYS A 828 -12.79 18.67 10.67
C LYS A 828 -14.12 18.99 11.32
N LYS A 829 -14.61 20.23 11.18
CA LYS A 829 -15.86 20.68 11.79
C LYS A 829 -17.08 19.99 11.17
N GLU A 830 -17.22 20.06 9.85
CA GLU A 830 -18.35 19.46 9.13
C GLU A 830 -18.34 17.92 9.28
N GLY A 831 -17.15 17.29 9.23
CA GLY A 831 -17.02 15.85 9.44
C GLY A 831 -17.32 15.39 10.87
N TYR A 832 -17.09 16.23 11.88
CA TYR A 832 -17.51 15.96 13.25
C TYR A 832 -19.04 16.01 13.38
N GLU A 833 -19.68 17.01 12.83
CA GLU A 833 -21.15 17.15 12.84
C GLU A 833 -21.83 15.97 12.12
N MET A 834 -21.28 15.54 10.98
CA MET A 834 -21.74 14.35 10.26
C MET A 834 -21.59 13.07 11.10
N PHE A 835 -20.45 12.93 11.79
CA PHE A 835 -20.18 11.77 12.64
C PHE A 835 -21.12 11.69 13.84
N GLU A 836 -21.39 12.82 14.52
CA GLU A 836 -22.36 12.87 15.62
C GLU A 836 -23.76 12.49 15.14
N SER A 837 -24.19 13.02 13.99
CA SER A 837 -25.47 12.67 13.38
C SER A 837 -25.54 11.17 13.03
N MET A 838 -24.45 10.59 12.51
CA MET A 838 -24.37 9.16 12.24
C MET A 838 -24.49 8.32 13.52
N ILE A 839 -23.80 8.68 14.59
CA ILE A 839 -23.88 7.96 15.88
C ILE A 839 -25.31 7.99 16.43
N ALA A 840 -25.97 9.16 16.38
CA ALA A 840 -27.36 9.28 16.80
C ALA A 840 -28.29 8.39 15.95
N ALA A 841 -28.10 8.39 14.64
CA ALA A 841 -28.86 7.55 13.73
C ALA A 841 -28.61 6.04 13.96
N ILE A 842 -27.37 5.62 14.24
CA ILE A 842 -27.03 4.24 14.63
C ILE A 842 -27.81 3.81 15.89
N GLN A 843 -27.85 4.67 16.90
CA GLN A 843 -28.57 4.39 18.15
C GLN A 843 -30.06 4.21 17.89
N ALA A 844 -30.68 5.19 17.19
CA ALA A 844 -32.11 5.16 16.88
C ALA A 844 -32.50 3.91 16.04
N GLU A 845 -31.74 3.64 14.97
CA GLU A 845 -32.02 2.52 14.08
C GLU A 845 -31.76 1.16 14.75
N THR A 846 -30.75 1.06 15.62
CA THR A 846 -30.50 -0.13 16.41
C THR A 846 -31.68 -0.45 17.31
N ILE A 847 -32.18 0.54 18.07
CA ILE A 847 -33.35 0.38 18.92
C ILE A 847 -34.57 0.00 18.07
N ARG A 848 -34.80 0.70 16.96
CA ARG A 848 -35.92 0.41 16.05
C ARG A 848 -35.87 -1.04 15.58
N ARG A 849 -34.73 -1.54 15.10
CA ARG A 849 -34.58 -2.92 14.60
C ARG A 849 -34.72 -3.94 15.72
N ILE A 850 -34.19 -3.69 16.91
CA ILE A 850 -34.34 -4.61 18.06
C ILE A 850 -35.81 -4.76 18.44
N PHE A 851 -36.60 -3.67 18.50
CA PHE A 851 -38.00 -3.73 18.88
C PHE A 851 -38.88 -4.35 17.79
N LEU A 852 -38.62 -4.09 16.50
CA LEU A 852 -39.39 -4.60 15.38
C LEU A 852 -39.03 -6.05 14.97
N ALA A 853 -37.85 -6.54 15.33
CA ALA A 853 -37.40 -7.87 14.93
C ALA A 853 -38.36 -8.96 15.41
N ARG A 854 -38.76 -9.83 14.50
CA ARG A 854 -39.54 -11.03 14.79
C ARG A 854 -38.68 -12.25 14.57
N VAL A 855 -38.43 -13.01 15.61
CA VAL A 855 -37.69 -14.28 15.54
C VAL A 855 -38.69 -15.42 15.36
N GLN A 856 -38.41 -16.37 14.45
CA GLN A 856 -39.30 -17.52 14.25
C GLN A 856 -39.35 -18.38 15.50
N VAL A 857 -40.53 -18.83 15.86
CA VAL A 857 -40.73 -19.70 17.03
C VAL A 857 -39.94 -21.00 16.84
N GLY A 858 -39.05 -21.30 17.78
CA GLY A 858 -38.18 -22.47 17.73
C GLY A 858 -36.81 -22.25 17.10
N ALA A 859 -36.47 -21.02 16.71
CA ALA A 859 -35.12 -20.71 16.29
C ALA A 859 -34.14 -20.80 17.48
N THR A 860 -33.03 -21.52 17.30
CA THR A 860 -31.97 -21.65 18.32
C THR A 860 -30.81 -20.67 18.07
N THR A 861 -30.75 -20.07 16.90
CA THR A 861 -29.70 -19.11 16.51
C THR A 861 -30.25 -18.02 15.57
N VAL A 862 -29.67 -16.83 15.62
CA VAL A 862 -29.89 -15.76 14.64
C VAL A 862 -28.74 -15.79 13.66
N LYS A 863 -29.04 -15.90 12.36
CA LYS A 863 -28.00 -15.94 11.31
C LYS A 863 -27.41 -14.54 11.12
N ARG A 864 -26.08 -14.45 11.20
CA ARG A 864 -25.36 -13.23 10.86
C ARG A 864 -25.12 -13.17 9.35
N GLU A 865 -25.38 -12.04 8.74
CA GLU A 865 -25.13 -11.80 7.31
C GLU A 865 -24.33 -10.51 7.14
N ARG A 866 -23.34 -10.53 6.25
CA ARG A 866 -22.58 -9.33 5.90
C ARG A 866 -23.46 -8.36 5.13
N VAL A 867 -23.34 -7.08 5.44
CA VAL A 867 -24.10 -5.99 4.78
C VAL A 867 -23.75 -5.92 3.29
N ALA A 868 -22.48 -6.11 2.94
CA ALA A 868 -22.03 -6.08 1.56
C ALA A 868 -21.06 -7.23 1.27
N LYS A 869 -21.04 -7.67 0.01
CA LYS A 869 -20.08 -8.68 -0.47
C LYS A 869 -18.84 -7.96 -0.98
N VAL A 870 -17.68 -8.38 -0.51
CA VAL A 870 -16.39 -7.92 -1.02
C VAL A 870 -16.24 -8.37 -2.48
N THR A 871 -15.95 -7.43 -3.38
CA THR A 871 -15.74 -7.69 -4.81
C THR A 871 -14.33 -7.38 -5.26
N GLY A 872 -13.55 -6.62 -4.47
CA GLY A 872 -12.18 -6.28 -4.79
C GLY A 872 -11.43 -5.71 -3.60
N GLU A 873 -10.12 -5.83 -3.66
CA GLU A 873 -9.15 -5.24 -2.74
C GLU A 873 -8.16 -4.43 -3.57
N SER A 874 -7.82 -3.22 -3.14
CA SER A 874 -6.89 -2.36 -3.87
C SER A 874 -5.91 -1.67 -2.92
N ALA A 875 -4.64 -1.73 -3.27
CA ALA A 875 -3.55 -1.14 -2.51
C ALA A 875 -2.47 -0.55 -3.45
N GLY A 876 -1.62 0.32 -2.96
CA GLY A 876 -0.60 1.04 -3.74
C GLY A 876 0.59 0.22 -4.26
N SER A 877 0.76 -1.09 -4.04
CA SER A 877 1.83 -1.90 -4.62
C SER A 877 1.47 -3.36 -4.85
N ASP A 878 2.19 -3.94 -5.73
CA ASP A 878 2.35 -5.29 -6.23
C ASP A 878 1.65 -6.44 -5.44
N GLY A 879 0.40 -6.71 -5.84
CA GLY A 879 -0.26 -7.96 -5.52
C GLY A 879 -0.67 -8.66 -6.82
N THR A 880 0.10 -9.64 -7.28
CA THR A 880 -0.28 -10.53 -8.36
C THR A 880 -1.48 -11.36 -7.94
N VAL A 881 -2.66 -10.83 -8.12
CA VAL A 881 -3.88 -11.64 -8.05
C VAL A 881 -3.91 -12.49 -9.31
N LYS A 882 -3.41 -13.73 -9.23
CA LYS A 882 -3.80 -14.75 -10.20
C LYS A 882 -5.29 -14.97 -9.99
N LYS A 883 -6.12 -14.43 -10.91
CA LYS A 883 -7.51 -14.89 -10.99
C LYS A 883 -7.48 -16.40 -11.09
N GLN A 884 -8.05 -17.10 -10.11
CA GLN A 884 -8.40 -18.50 -10.32
C GLN A 884 -9.23 -18.55 -11.59
N PRO A 885 -8.92 -19.43 -12.56
CA PRO A 885 -9.75 -19.57 -13.73
C PRO A 885 -11.15 -19.89 -13.24
N VAL A 886 -12.07 -18.96 -13.45
CA VAL A 886 -13.49 -19.25 -13.31
C VAL A 886 -13.71 -20.48 -14.20
N LYS A 887 -13.92 -21.64 -13.59
CA LYS A 887 -14.34 -22.81 -14.33
C LYS A 887 -15.61 -22.36 -15.05
N LYS A 888 -15.49 -21.99 -16.32
CA LYS A 888 -16.65 -21.85 -17.19
C LYS A 888 -17.38 -23.16 -17.04
N GLY A 889 -18.55 -23.11 -16.42
CA GLY A 889 -19.41 -24.27 -16.32
C GLY A 889 -19.47 -24.87 -17.72
N GLN A 890 -19.20 -26.16 -17.86
CA GLN A 890 -19.26 -26.84 -19.13
C GLN A 890 -20.55 -26.39 -19.80
N LYS A 891 -20.43 -25.68 -20.94
CA LYS A 891 -21.61 -25.34 -21.74
C LYS A 891 -22.28 -26.67 -22.11
N VAL A 892 -23.41 -26.94 -21.51
CA VAL A 892 -24.20 -28.12 -21.81
C VAL A 892 -24.63 -27.97 -23.28
N GLY A 893 -24.20 -28.91 -24.14
CA GLY A 893 -24.57 -28.91 -25.53
C GLY A 893 -26.08 -29.12 -25.72
N ARG A 894 -26.68 -28.50 -26.71
CA ARG A 894 -28.11 -28.60 -27.00
C ARG A 894 -28.67 -30.07 -27.01
N ASN A 895 -27.82 -31.02 -27.29
CA ASN A 895 -28.19 -32.46 -27.38
C ASN A 895 -27.79 -33.28 -26.13
N ASP A 896 -27.06 -32.66 -25.17
CA ASP A 896 -26.64 -33.35 -23.95
C ASP A 896 -27.81 -33.57 -22.97
N PRO A 897 -27.72 -34.53 -22.07
CA PRO A 897 -28.71 -34.72 -21.01
C PRO A 897 -28.84 -33.45 -20.17
N CYS A 898 -30.08 -33.06 -19.88
CA CYS A 898 -30.33 -31.86 -19.09
C CYS A 898 -29.82 -32.01 -17.64
N PRO A 899 -29.05 -31.03 -17.13
CA PRO A 899 -28.49 -31.10 -15.75
C PRO A 899 -29.56 -31.07 -14.65
N CYS A 900 -30.83 -30.79 -14.99
CA CYS A 900 -31.94 -30.85 -14.03
C CYS A 900 -32.36 -32.29 -13.66
N GLY A 901 -31.74 -33.33 -14.20
CA GLY A 901 -32.05 -34.71 -13.90
C GLY A 901 -33.32 -35.28 -14.57
N SER A 902 -33.96 -34.55 -15.50
CA SER A 902 -35.20 -34.95 -16.18
C SER A 902 -35.03 -36.06 -17.24
N GLY A 903 -33.80 -36.49 -17.54
CA GLY A 903 -33.49 -37.46 -18.59
C GLY A 903 -33.75 -36.98 -20.02
N LYS A 904 -34.23 -35.74 -20.23
CA LYS A 904 -34.45 -35.13 -21.53
C LYS A 904 -33.20 -34.40 -22.03
N LYS A 905 -33.09 -34.24 -23.34
CA LYS A 905 -32.00 -33.39 -23.95
C LYS A 905 -32.21 -31.95 -23.53
N TYR A 906 -31.09 -31.22 -23.30
CA TYR A 906 -31.10 -29.82 -22.80
C TYR A 906 -32.03 -28.90 -23.60
N LYS A 907 -31.99 -28.95 -24.95
CA LYS A 907 -32.88 -28.18 -25.84
C LYS A 907 -34.38 -28.52 -25.71
N LYS A 908 -34.74 -29.63 -25.10
CA LYS A 908 -36.15 -30.07 -24.86
C LYS A 908 -36.54 -29.98 -23.37
N CYS A 909 -35.73 -29.27 -22.54
CA CYS A 909 -35.95 -29.07 -21.13
C CYS A 909 -35.55 -27.64 -20.73
N CYS A 910 -34.51 -27.47 -19.94
CA CYS A 910 -34.14 -26.15 -19.42
C CYS A 910 -33.61 -25.17 -20.49
N GLY A 911 -33.09 -25.66 -21.63
CA GLY A 911 -32.66 -24.88 -22.76
C GLY A 911 -33.75 -24.55 -23.80
N MET A 912 -35.01 -24.65 -23.45
CA MET A 912 -36.14 -24.46 -24.40
C MET A 912 -36.47 -22.97 -24.65
N HIS A 913 -35.98 -22.08 -23.79
CA HIS A 913 -36.21 -20.63 -23.85
C HIS A 913 -34.94 -19.78 -24.01
N GLU A 914 -33.81 -20.34 -24.46
CA GLU A 914 -32.57 -19.61 -24.72
C GLU A 914 -32.46 -19.04 -26.17
N ASP A 915 -33.48 -19.15 -26.99
CA ASP A 915 -33.53 -18.67 -28.36
C ASP A 915 -34.47 -17.43 -28.54
N GLU A 916 -34.81 -16.66 -27.47
CA GLU A 916 -35.50 -15.36 -27.60
C GLU A 916 -34.59 -14.22 -27.06
#